data_e9aecc45121e3cd01c8d5464fec6deb7
#
_entry.id   e9aecc45121e3cd01c8d5464fec6deb7
#
_cell.length_a   1.000
_cell.length_b   1.000
_cell.length_c   1.000
_cell.angle_alpha   90.00
_cell.angle_beta   90.00
_cell.angle_gamma   90.00
#
_symmetry.space_group_name_H-M   'P 1'
#
loop_
_entity.id
_entity.type
_entity.pdbx_description
1 polymer ?
#
loop_
_entity_poly.entity_id
_entity_poly.type
_entity_poly.pdbx_seq_one_letter_code
_entity_poly.pdbx_strand_id
1 'polypeptide(L)'
;MNTFLRKSFLILLPLLLIITLLSFTAIYAQGAVTPELSPTPTVEAHRNAIAPYPGIYIFLDRGEASPTDYPFLTGGNMTFFWRDIEIADQVFDWTVVEDWLDLQTGMNKAANIGFSVYDGRCCGGSAIPPWMAWEREESVVRCDAMGWAIPRYWDTYYLRQYREFIEAFARRYDNDPRITWVEIGTGIYGEAKPSDNWDEACLLNAGLTPEKWVEVSMDIMDIFAAAFQNTPLLYQYAPVYKPNGQGSLAQRRILTDYAASLGMGLKHNGLTPDTSGAIVDNPDKSYYKAGQWDPIYTWWPKVPIGWESYATQKCVDPQTGARSAGITMWCIYAGLAGHADYFVFSRDLVTDQDRAPYLTFAQHYLGADISKTDSVWTALRETEFSYFPPRGNYSFWLYQNDEVIGGRTTPEWNVTSAKEGRYTRRTNSQNGNPNMYFDVDNAWMYGNQNAAITIEVIYLDRGRDTWSLYYDAQSAPEKLAGTVHKTDTGQWLTQTFTLTDALFNDRLPGGGDHPGSDFYIASNDSDDYFHRVRVFRDDVAPTPTPAPIVTPTPTATPGPIDPTPTPDPIYKLLQEGHRGYSGTEDAWIGTWCAGFNDTDGHRNHGAENILALRANGDPPHESVCSALIRFDLSPIPRGSKIVEAKLTVKGVWRSNYARLYANAFDLRQRWREDQATWFDARNGVPWDQPGAEGPGDRPAIPWDTSYMGSDPAQPNQGWYDIYLTPIVQKWVDHPETNFGVMLRPFANKVEYWLASSEYANANYRPKLEIRYYPPGGIPPTATPTVTPLPTPTPVPDTGVIRGVVFHDRLGTGSPVYNPGIAQVTIRLESQASGKATETATDHRGRYSFINIAPGSYVLREIQPTGWSEAQPADSVLLQVQPNQIYEINFGHQALSERFWMPMIFHPSP
;
A
#
# COMPACT_ATOMS: atom_id res chain seq x y z
N MET A 1 4.55 30.28 -72.65
CA MET A 1 5.03 28.88 -72.64
C MET A 1 5.26 28.38 -71.19
N ASN A 2 4.77 29.12 -70.17
CA ASN A 2 4.95 28.75 -68.74
C ASN A 2 3.69 28.48 -67.96
N THR A 3 2.55 28.31 -68.59
CA THR A 3 1.27 28.10 -67.96
C THR A 3 0.65 26.69 -68.21
N PHE A 4 1.26 25.92 -69.10
CA PHE A 4 0.79 24.60 -69.46
C PHE A 4 1.45 23.45 -68.65
N LEU A 5 2.62 23.70 -68.10
CA LEU A 5 3.38 22.69 -67.31
C LEU A 5 2.98 22.59 -65.84
N ARG A 6 2.22 23.55 -65.28
CA ARG A 6 1.77 23.51 -63.86
C ARG A 6 0.45 22.78 -63.66
N LYS A 7 -0.32 22.53 -64.70
CA LYS A 7 -1.61 21.79 -64.58
C LYS A 7 -1.48 20.29 -64.76
N SER A 8 -0.38 19.82 -65.38
CA SER A 8 -0.18 18.36 -65.53
C SER A 8 0.46 17.67 -64.33
N PHE A 9 1.11 18.43 -63.43
CA PHE A 9 1.71 17.89 -62.22
C PHE A 9 0.71 17.71 -61.06
N LEU A 10 -0.43 18.40 -61.10
CA LEU A 10 -1.48 18.30 -60.04
C LEU A 10 -2.49 17.19 -60.25
N ILE A 11 -2.48 16.51 -61.39
CA ILE A 11 -3.41 15.39 -61.69
C ILE A 11 -2.69 14.04 -61.57
N LEU A 12 -1.39 13.97 -61.64
CA LEU A 12 -0.62 12.71 -61.52
C LEU A 12 -0.33 12.27 -60.07
N LEU A 13 -0.33 13.19 -59.13
CA LEU A 13 -0.06 12.85 -57.71
C LEU A 13 -1.17 12.08 -57.00
N PRO A 14 -2.46 12.44 -57.16
CA PRO A 14 -3.54 11.62 -56.57
C PRO A 14 -3.77 10.27 -57.28
N LEU A 15 -3.40 10.12 -58.55
CA LEU A 15 -3.52 8.83 -59.21
C LEU A 15 -2.42 7.82 -58.80
N LEU A 16 -1.23 8.27 -58.47
CA LEU A 16 -0.16 7.44 -57.93
C LEU A 16 -0.44 6.99 -56.50
N LEU A 17 -1.12 7.83 -55.70
CA LEU A 17 -1.52 7.49 -54.33
C LEU A 17 -2.66 6.48 -54.26
N ILE A 18 -3.57 6.49 -55.24
CA ILE A 18 -4.68 5.52 -55.33
C ILE A 18 -4.18 4.18 -55.86
N ILE A 19 -3.20 4.13 -56.72
CA ILE A 19 -2.61 2.87 -57.20
C ILE A 19 -1.74 2.21 -56.12
N THR A 20 -1.04 2.97 -55.27
CA THR A 20 -0.31 2.39 -54.14
C THR A 20 -1.23 1.92 -53.02
N LEU A 21 -2.38 2.55 -52.77
CA LEU A 21 -3.36 2.05 -51.77
C LEU A 21 -4.13 0.79 -52.22
N LEU A 22 -4.36 0.66 -53.58
CA LEU A 22 -5.01 -0.55 -54.10
C LEU A 22 -4.07 -1.73 -54.26
N SER A 23 -2.75 -1.54 -54.24
CA SER A 23 -1.75 -2.62 -54.28
C SER A 23 -1.48 -3.20 -52.88
N PHE A 24 -1.81 -2.51 -51.80
CA PHE A 24 -1.64 -3.00 -50.42
C PHE A 24 -2.83 -3.81 -49.92
N THR A 25 -4.00 -3.73 -50.54
CA THR A 25 -5.17 -4.50 -50.18
C THR A 25 -5.31 -5.86 -50.89
N ALA A 26 -4.45 -6.14 -51.89
CA ALA A 26 -4.51 -7.41 -52.63
C ALA A 26 -3.51 -8.49 -52.16
N ILE A 27 -2.68 -8.24 -51.19
CA ILE A 27 -1.65 -9.20 -50.68
C ILE A 27 -2.06 -9.85 -49.34
N TYR A 28 -3.18 -9.45 -48.76
CA TYR A 28 -3.64 -10.01 -47.46
C TYR A 28 -4.82 -11.00 -47.56
N ALA A 29 -5.07 -11.57 -48.71
CA ALA A 29 -6.12 -12.54 -48.86
C ALA A 29 -5.64 -13.87 -49.48
N GLN A 30 -4.67 -14.53 -48.80
CA GLN A 30 -4.50 -15.99 -48.96
C GLN A 30 -3.85 -16.59 -47.73
N GLY A 31 -4.65 -17.33 -46.94
CA GLY A 31 -4.18 -18.45 -46.12
C GLY A 31 -3.74 -18.14 -44.69
N ALA A 32 -4.60 -17.62 -43.87
CA ALA A 32 -4.47 -17.84 -42.42
C ALA A 32 -5.41 -18.98 -42.04
N VAL A 33 -4.84 -20.15 -41.76
CA VAL A 33 -5.50 -21.18 -40.93
C VAL A 33 -5.60 -20.52 -39.54
N THR A 34 -6.78 -20.14 -39.11
CA THR A 34 -7.09 -19.71 -37.77
C THR A 34 -6.87 -20.91 -36.83
N PRO A 35 -5.94 -20.85 -35.86
CA PRO A 35 -6.04 -21.74 -34.72
C PRO A 35 -7.38 -21.42 -34.06
N GLU A 36 -8.20 -22.44 -33.79
CA GLU A 36 -9.33 -22.30 -32.87
C GLU A 36 -8.77 -21.75 -31.56
N LEU A 37 -9.01 -20.45 -31.32
CA LEU A 37 -8.80 -19.84 -30.03
C LEU A 37 -9.74 -20.57 -29.08
N SER A 38 -9.20 -21.27 -28.10
CA SER A 38 -9.95 -21.66 -26.91
C SER A 38 -10.78 -20.46 -26.46
N PRO A 39 -12.03 -20.62 -26.06
CA PRO A 39 -12.86 -19.51 -25.65
C PRO A 39 -12.10 -18.72 -24.59
N THR A 40 -11.83 -17.45 -24.86
CA THR A 40 -11.30 -16.51 -23.88
C THR A 40 -12.25 -16.58 -22.67
N PRO A 41 -11.75 -16.81 -21.45
CA PRO A 41 -12.60 -16.80 -20.26
C PRO A 41 -13.42 -15.51 -20.29
N THR A 42 -14.68 -15.60 -19.97
CA THR A 42 -15.54 -14.42 -19.89
C THR A 42 -14.91 -13.43 -18.92
N VAL A 43 -15.03 -12.15 -19.17
CA VAL A 43 -14.52 -11.05 -18.29
C VAL A 43 -14.87 -11.32 -16.83
N GLU A 44 -16.02 -11.90 -16.61
CA GLU A 44 -16.57 -12.34 -15.33
C GLU A 44 -15.73 -13.40 -14.60
N ALA A 45 -15.34 -14.48 -15.28
CA ALA A 45 -14.54 -15.54 -14.67
C ALA A 45 -13.14 -15.02 -14.30
N HIS A 46 -12.61 -14.09 -15.09
CA HIS A 46 -11.32 -13.47 -14.83
C HIS A 46 -11.40 -12.55 -13.60
N ARG A 47 -12.45 -11.72 -13.49
CA ARG A 47 -12.60 -10.77 -12.39
C ARG A 47 -12.82 -11.44 -11.02
N ASN A 48 -13.69 -12.46 -10.96
CA ASN A 48 -13.90 -13.21 -9.71
C ASN A 48 -12.64 -13.95 -9.23
N ALA A 49 -11.70 -14.23 -10.13
CA ALA A 49 -10.43 -14.84 -9.79
C ALA A 49 -9.39 -13.82 -9.24
N ILE A 50 -9.50 -12.53 -9.64
CA ILE A 50 -8.51 -11.51 -9.30
C ILE A 50 -8.93 -10.60 -8.14
N ALA A 51 -10.22 -10.50 -7.82
CA ALA A 51 -10.75 -9.66 -6.74
C ALA A 51 -11.66 -10.49 -5.81
N PRO A 52 -11.12 -11.40 -5.00
CA PRO A 52 -11.91 -12.16 -4.04
C PRO A 52 -12.45 -11.25 -2.93
N TYR A 53 -13.70 -11.51 -2.50
CA TYR A 53 -14.37 -10.80 -1.42
C TYR A 53 -14.34 -9.26 -1.53
N PRO A 54 -14.83 -8.67 -2.66
CA PRO A 54 -14.89 -7.23 -2.79
C PRO A 54 -15.76 -6.64 -1.68
N GLY A 55 -15.38 -5.48 -1.16
CA GLY A 55 -16.14 -4.90 -0.06
C GLY A 55 -15.40 -3.88 0.79
N ILE A 56 -15.93 -3.65 1.99
CA ILE A 56 -15.45 -2.66 2.94
C ILE A 56 -14.64 -3.34 4.04
N TYR A 57 -13.44 -2.82 4.29
CA TYR A 57 -12.50 -3.31 5.30
C TYR A 57 -12.13 -2.20 6.28
N ILE A 58 -11.97 -2.54 7.56
CA ILE A 58 -11.52 -1.59 8.58
C ILE A 58 -9.99 -1.49 8.54
N PHE A 59 -9.48 -0.27 8.44
CA PHE A 59 -8.05 0.03 8.50
C PHE A 59 -7.48 -0.20 9.92
N LEU A 60 -6.40 -0.96 10.04
CA LEU A 60 -5.74 -1.36 11.29
C LEU A 60 -6.74 -1.94 12.31
N ASP A 61 -7.54 -2.89 11.86
CA ASP A 61 -8.64 -3.48 12.61
C ASP A 61 -8.16 -4.32 13.80
N ARG A 62 -8.66 -3.98 14.98
CA ARG A 62 -8.37 -4.69 16.24
C ARG A 62 -9.59 -5.44 16.80
N GLY A 63 -10.57 -5.72 15.95
CA GLY A 63 -11.78 -6.45 16.35
C GLY A 63 -12.89 -5.55 16.94
N GLU A 64 -12.97 -4.29 16.50
CA GLU A 64 -13.94 -3.33 17.06
C GLU A 64 -15.34 -3.38 16.45
N ALA A 65 -15.50 -4.05 15.32
CA ALA A 65 -16.79 -4.14 14.62
C ALA A 65 -16.92 -5.47 13.88
N SER A 66 -18.14 -5.97 13.75
CA SER A 66 -18.45 -7.22 13.07
C SER A 66 -19.50 -7.02 11.95
N PRO A 67 -19.56 -7.92 10.95
CA PRO A 67 -20.65 -7.95 9.97
C PRO A 67 -22.04 -8.16 10.59
N THR A 68 -22.12 -8.70 11.80
CA THR A 68 -23.39 -8.80 12.52
C THR A 68 -23.93 -7.44 12.93
N ASP A 69 -23.03 -6.53 13.36
CA ASP A 69 -23.40 -5.17 13.79
C ASP A 69 -23.48 -4.21 12.59
N TYR A 70 -22.67 -4.47 11.55
CA TYR A 70 -22.53 -3.65 10.35
C TYR A 70 -22.58 -4.54 9.10
N PRO A 71 -23.78 -4.84 8.57
CA PRO A 71 -23.95 -5.82 7.47
C PRO A 71 -23.21 -5.49 6.16
N PHE A 72 -22.80 -4.25 5.97
CA PHE A 72 -21.97 -3.82 4.85
C PHE A 72 -20.47 -4.09 5.04
N LEU A 73 -20.02 -4.48 6.24
CA LEU A 73 -18.62 -4.75 6.54
C LEU A 73 -18.22 -6.13 6.00
N THR A 74 -17.12 -6.18 5.26
CA THR A 74 -16.56 -7.43 4.72
C THR A 74 -15.43 -7.97 5.58
N GLY A 75 -14.53 -7.09 6.06
CA GLY A 75 -13.36 -7.58 6.76
C GLY A 75 -12.53 -6.53 7.47
N GLY A 76 -11.34 -6.94 7.87
CA GLY A 76 -10.32 -6.10 8.49
C GLY A 76 -9.02 -6.07 7.70
N ASN A 77 -8.29 -4.97 7.84
CA ASN A 77 -6.96 -4.77 7.31
C ASN A 77 -5.98 -4.60 8.47
N MET A 78 -4.80 -5.22 8.40
CA MET A 78 -3.72 -5.04 9.36
C MET A 78 -2.38 -4.94 8.65
N THR A 79 -1.60 -3.93 9.03
CA THR A 79 -0.20 -3.82 8.62
C THR A 79 0.69 -4.29 9.75
N PHE A 80 1.46 -5.34 9.51
CA PHE A 80 2.42 -5.89 10.46
C PHE A 80 3.80 -5.31 10.23
N PHE A 81 4.55 -5.13 11.30
CA PHE A 81 5.97 -4.76 11.21
C PHE A 81 6.81 -6.02 11.02
N TRP A 82 7.75 -5.97 10.12
CA TRP A 82 8.67 -7.09 9.90
C TRP A 82 9.36 -7.53 11.21
N ARG A 83 9.82 -6.56 12.02
CA ARG A 83 10.47 -6.81 13.32
C ARG A 83 9.62 -7.59 14.33
N ASP A 84 8.29 -7.52 14.21
CA ASP A 84 7.40 -8.18 15.17
C ASP A 84 7.18 -9.66 14.81
N ILE A 85 7.53 -10.04 13.59
CA ILE A 85 7.41 -11.41 13.09
C ILE A 85 8.77 -12.11 13.07
N GLU A 86 9.82 -11.50 12.54
CA GLU A 86 11.16 -12.08 12.49
C GLU A 86 11.99 -11.56 13.67
N ILE A 87 11.95 -12.28 14.77
CA ILE A 87 12.54 -11.90 16.06
C ILE A 87 14.05 -12.11 16.12
N ALA A 88 14.61 -12.98 15.28
CA ALA A 88 16.03 -13.17 14.99
C ALA A 88 16.18 -13.70 13.57
N ASP A 89 17.37 -13.67 13.00
CA ASP A 89 17.62 -14.15 11.62
C ASP A 89 17.04 -15.56 11.43
N GLN A 90 16.09 -15.68 10.47
CA GLN A 90 15.34 -16.91 10.16
C GLN A 90 14.55 -17.52 11.35
N VAL A 91 14.28 -16.72 12.41
CA VAL A 91 13.46 -17.13 13.56
C VAL A 91 12.20 -16.29 13.59
N PHE A 92 11.07 -16.92 13.30
CA PHE A 92 9.78 -16.24 13.13
C PHE A 92 8.84 -16.54 14.29
N ASP A 93 8.23 -15.50 14.84
CA ASP A 93 7.06 -15.60 15.73
C ASP A 93 5.78 -15.27 14.92
N TRP A 94 5.05 -16.29 14.57
CA TRP A 94 3.80 -16.16 13.83
C TRP A 94 2.58 -15.83 14.69
N THR A 95 2.74 -15.82 16.01
CA THR A 95 1.63 -15.67 16.95
C THR A 95 0.87 -14.36 16.70
N VAL A 96 1.58 -13.28 16.44
CA VAL A 96 0.95 -11.97 16.19
C VAL A 96 0.04 -11.98 14.95
N VAL A 97 0.38 -12.76 13.94
CA VAL A 97 -0.41 -12.92 12.72
C VAL A 97 -1.58 -13.87 12.95
N GLU A 98 -1.32 -15.03 13.58
CA GLU A 98 -2.34 -16.04 13.85
C GLU A 98 -3.43 -15.52 14.80
N ASP A 99 -3.05 -14.89 15.90
CA ASP A 99 -4.01 -14.31 16.86
C ASP A 99 -4.93 -13.29 16.19
N TRP A 100 -4.36 -12.48 15.27
CA TRP A 100 -5.16 -11.52 14.53
C TRP A 100 -6.06 -12.19 13.47
N LEU A 101 -5.58 -13.20 12.75
CA LEU A 101 -6.38 -13.96 11.80
C LEU A 101 -7.52 -14.71 12.50
N ASP A 102 -7.25 -15.29 13.66
CA ASP A 102 -8.26 -15.98 14.47
C ASP A 102 -9.31 -14.99 14.99
N LEU A 103 -8.91 -13.79 15.41
CA LEU A 103 -9.82 -12.71 15.77
C LEU A 103 -10.75 -12.33 14.60
N GLN A 104 -10.21 -12.14 13.40
CA GLN A 104 -11.01 -11.80 12.22
C GLN A 104 -11.97 -12.94 11.87
N THR A 105 -11.48 -14.17 11.83
CA THR A 105 -12.29 -15.37 11.55
C THR A 105 -13.39 -15.57 12.59
N GLY A 106 -13.06 -15.41 13.89
CA GLY A 106 -14.02 -15.49 14.98
C GLY A 106 -15.15 -14.46 14.89
N MET A 107 -14.91 -13.35 14.22
CA MET A 107 -15.90 -12.30 13.92
C MET A 107 -16.56 -12.47 12.54
N ASN A 108 -16.32 -13.56 11.84
CA ASN A 108 -16.79 -13.82 10.46
C ASN A 108 -16.37 -12.70 9.47
N LYS A 109 -15.12 -12.26 9.55
CA LYS A 109 -14.51 -11.22 8.71
C LYS A 109 -13.44 -11.82 7.81
N ALA A 110 -13.37 -11.31 6.59
CA ALA A 110 -12.23 -11.52 5.71
C ALA A 110 -11.05 -10.70 6.21
N ALA A 111 -9.83 -11.16 5.95
CA ALA A 111 -8.61 -10.50 6.40
C ALA A 111 -7.74 -10.06 5.23
N ASN A 112 -7.17 -8.86 5.31
CA ASN A 112 -6.05 -8.53 4.47
C ASN A 112 -4.83 -8.10 5.29
N ILE A 113 -3.66 -8.42 4.81
CA ILE A 113 -2.40 -8.23 5.51
C ILE A 113 -1.48 -7.35 4.68
N GLY A 114 -0.89 -6.36 5.33
CA GLY A 114 0.18 -5.54 4.79
C GLY A 114 1.45 -5.65 5.62
N PHE A 115 2.57 -5.15 5.08
CA PHE A 115 3.85 -5.08 5.77
C PHE A 115 4.38 -3.66 5.77
N SER A 116 4.98 -3.24 6.89
CA SER A 116 5.76 -2.03 6.97
C SER A 116 7.20 -2.34 7.40
N VAL A 117 8.14 -1.67 6.79
CA VAL A 117 9.58 -1.72 7.10
C VAL A 117 10.08 -0.43 7.73
N TYR A 118 9.28 0.63 7.63
CA TYR A 118 9.52 1.92 8.26
C TYR A 118 8.18 2.64 8.50
N ASP A 119 7.96 3.10 9.73
CA ASP A 119 6.67 3.67 10.14
C ASP A 119 6.74 5.16 10.46
N GLY A 120 7.77 5.83 9.96
CA GLY A 120 7.95 7.26 10.07
C GLY A 120 8.07 7.78 11.50
N ARG A 121 8.28 9.09 11.62
CA ARG A 121 8.48 9.75 12.91
C ARG A 121 7.25 9.76 13.81
N CYS A 122 6.06 9.68 13.21
CA CYS A 122 4.82 9.72 14.00
C CYS A 122 4.51 8.42 14.72
N CYS A 123 5.00 7.28 14.20
CA CYS A 123 4.22 6.06 14.37
C CYS A 123 5.07 4.81 14.66
N GLY A 124 6.31 4.97 15.10
CA GLY A 124 7.14 3.87 15.56
C GLY A 124 8.53 3.76 14.92
N GLY A 125 8.80 4.55 13.88
CA GLY A 125 10.11 4.62 13.25
C GLY A 125 10.51 3.37 12.51
N SER A 126 11.64 2.78 12.84
CA SER A 126 12.15 1.57 12.19
C SER A 126 11.25 0.37 12.46
N ALA A 127 10.79 -0.29 11.41
CA ALA A 127 9.97 -1.50 11.48
C ALA A 127 10.71 -2.75 10.95
N ILE A 128 12.00 -2.62 10.62
CA ILE A 128 12.87 -3.76 10.31
C ILE A 128 13.39 -4.42 11.61
N PRO A 129 13.75 -5.71 11.57
CA PRO A 129 14.34 -6.39 12.70
C PRO A 129 15.59 -5.70 13.22
N PRO A 130 15.71 -5.43 14.53
CA PRO A 130 16.85 -4.73 15.09
C PRO A 130 18.19 -5.44 14.85
N TRP A 131 18.20 -6.78 14.86
CA TRP A 131 19.40 -7.59 14.62
C TRP A 131 20.05 -7.26 13.27
N MET A 132 19.26 -6.92 12.26
CA MET A 132 19.74 -6.57 10.93
C MET A 132 20.67 -5.35 10.92
N ALA A 133 20.29 -4.31 11.67
CA ALA A 133 21.12 -3.10 11.78
C ALA A 133 22.36 -3.31 12.67
N TRP A 134 22.34 -4.29 13.57
CA TRP A 134 23.51 -4.60 14.41
C TRP A 134 24.53 -5.46 13.70
N GLU A 135 24.07 -6.41 12.92
CA GLU A 135 24.97 -7.25 12.13
C GLU A 135 25.65 -6.43 11.04
N ARG A 136 24.94 -5.43 10.51
CA ARG A 136 25.40 -4.65 9.39
C ARG A 136 24.87 -3.21 9.38
N GLU A 137 25.51 -2.33 10.16
CA GLU A 137 25.12 -0.91 10.27
C GLU A 137 25.00 -0.20 8.92
N GLU A 138 25.80 -0.58 7.92
CA GLU A 138 25.73 -0.04 6.56
C GLU A 138 24.44 -0.37 5.82
N SER A 139 23.62 -1.31 6.32
CA SER A 139 22.32 -1.66 5.71
C SER A 139 21.20 -0.70 6.08
N VAL A 140 21.49 0.30 6.90
CA VAL A 140 20.55 1.34 7.30
C VAL A 140 21.06 2.73 7.00
N VAL A 141 20.15 3.69 6.95
CA VAL A 141 20.45 5.12 6.87
C VAL A 141 19.84 5.80 8.08
N ARG A 142 20.63 6.63 8.76
CA ARG A 142 20.15 7.43 9.88
C ARG A 142 20.04 8.87 9.46
N CYS A 143 18.83 9.38 9.42
CA CYS A 143 18.50 10.66 8.80
C CYS A 143 18.30 11.82 9.75
N ASP A 144 18.27 11.60 11.06
CA ASP A 144 18.02 12.68 12.00
C ASP A 144 18.73 12.48 13.34
N ALA A 145 18.56 13.48 14.22
CA ALA A 145 19.05 13.42 15.60
C ALA A 145 18.38 12.30 16.43
N MET A 146 17.26 11.73 15.94
CA MET A 146 16.59 10.61 16.57
C MET A 146 17.28 9.27 16.27
N GLY A 147 18.12 9.24 15.24
CA GLY A 147 18.93 8.08 14.89
C GLY A 147 18.14 6.87 14.43
N TRP A 148 16.90 7.06 13.97
CA TRP A 148 16.06 5.94 13.50
C TRP A 148 16.67 5.29 12.27
N ALA A 149 16.67 3.96 12.28
CA ALA A 149 17.19 3.18 11.19
C ALA A 149 16.12 3.10 10.09
N ILE A 150 16.35 3.82 9.00
CA ILE A 150 15.59 3.65 7.75
C ILE A 150 16.32 2.59 6.93
N PRO A 151 15.66 1.60 6.36
CA PRO A 151 16.33 0.63 5.52
C PRO A 151 17.13 1.29 4.39
N ARG A 152 18.34 0.83 4.14
CA ARG A 152 19.02 1.13 2.90
C ARG A 152 18.43 0.24 1.81
N TYR A 153 17.26 0.57 1.34
CA TYR A 153 16.42 -0.24 0.44
C TYR A 153 17.15 -0.81 -0.78
N TRP A 154 18.21 -0.14 -1.24
CA TRP A 154 19.05 -0.56 -2.37
C TRP A 154 20.26 -1.39 -1.96
N ASP A 155 20.40 -1.75 -0.69
CA ASP A 155 21.42 -2.66 -0.22
C ASP A 155 21.03 -4.10 -0.51
N THR A 156 21.95 -4.85 -1.09
CA THR A 156 21.72 -6.25 -1.46
C THR A 156 21.47 -7.16 -0.25
N TYR A 157 22.08 -6.84 0.90
CA TYR A 157 21.82 -7.55 2.15
C TYR A 157 20.37 -7.32 2.60
N TYR A 158 19.91 -6.07 2.61
CA TYR A 158 18.53 -5.74 2.96
C TYR A 158 17.53 -6.48 2.05
N LEU A 159 17.70 -6.39 0.72
CA LEU A 159 16.81 -7.05 -0.24
C LEU A 159 16.81 -8.56 -0.10
N ARG A 160 17.97 -9.17 0.24
CA ARG A 160 18.04 -10.61 0.49
C ARG A 160 17.27 -10.97 1.76
N GLN A 161 17.51 -10.31 2.88
CA GLN A 161 16.82 -10.59 4.15
C GLN A 161 15.31 -10.37 4.02
N TYR A 162 14.90 -9.30 3.32
CA TYR A 162 13.49 -9.03 3.07
C TYR A 162 12.85 -10.11 2.19
N ARG A 163 13.56 -10.59 1.19
CA ARG A 163 13.13 -11.74 0.36
C ARG A 163 12.93 -12.99 1.22
N GLU A 164 13.89 -13.33 2.03
CA GLU A 164 13.85 -14.53 2.90
C GLU A 164 12.65 -14.46 3.87
N PHE A 165 12.38 -13.28 4.42
CA PHE A 165 11.20 -13.03 5.25
C PHE A 165 9.90 -13.22 4.45
N ILE A 166 9.75 -12.58 3.30
CA ILE A 166 8.54 -12.67 2.48
C ILE A 166 8.31 -14.10 1.97
N GLU A 167 9.36 -14.81 1.58
CA GLU A 167 9.27 -16.22 1.20
C GLU A 167 8.86 -17.12 2.39
N ALA A 168 9.35 -16.83 3.60
CA ALA A 168 8.95 -17.57 4.79
C ALA A 168 7.47 -17.32 5.11
N PHE A 169 7.01 -16.07 4.99
CA PHE A 169 5.61 -15.72 5.16
C PHE A 169 4.73 -16.41 4.12
N ALA A 170 5.10 -16.34 2.84
CA ALA A 170 4.33 -16.96 1.77
C ALA A 170 4.28 -18.48 1.89
N ARG A 171 5.39 -19.16 2.26
CA ARG A 171 5.38 -20.61 2.53
C ARG A 171 4.32 -21.02 3.57
N ARG A 172 3.95 -20.12 4.48
CA ARG A 172 2.95 -20.40 5.51
C ARG A 172 1.55 -19.99 5.09
N TYR A 173 1.40 -18.86 4.43
CA TYR A 173 0.12 -18.17 4.25
C TYR A 173 -0.33 -18.00 2.80
N ASP A 174 0.49 -18.34 1.80
CA ASP A 174 0.02 -18.31 0.42
C ASP A 174 -1.10 -19.35 0.23
N ASN A 175 -2.25 -18.91 -0.22
CA ASN A 175 -3.48 -19.69 -0.31
C ASN A 175 -4.16 -19.98 1.05
N ASP A 176 -3.90 -19.21 2.11
CA ASP A 176 -4.69 -19.28 3.35
C ASP A 176 -6.07 -18.69 3.10
N PRO A 177 -7.16 -19.47 3.30
CA PRO A 177 -8.52 -19.03 2.98
C PRO A 177 -9.01 -17.86 3.84
N ARG A 178 -8.34 -17.55 4.94
CA ARG A 178 -8.64 -16.40 5.81
C ARG A 178 -8.16 -15.09 5.19
N ILE A 179 -7.14 -15.15 4.30
CA ILE A 179 -6.47 -13.98 3.73
C ILE A 179 -7.01 -13.68 2.34
N THR A 180 -7.60 -12.51 2.18
CA THR A 180 -8.18 -12.05 0.92
C THR A 180 -7.12 -11.56 -0.05
N TRP A 181 -6.20 -10.73 0.43
CA TRP A 181 -5.04 -10.25 -0.33
C TRP A 181 -3.90 -9.86 0.62
N VAL A 182 -2.70 -9.74 0.06
CA VAL A 182 -1.53 -9.19 0.74
C VAL A 182 -1.15 -7.85 0.10
N GLU A 183 -1.02 -6.81 0.91
CA GLU A 183 -0.45 -5.53 0.50
C GLU A 183 1.06 -5.61 0.55
N ILE A 184 1.71 -5.29 -0.57
CA ILE A 184 3.17 -5.33 -0.63
C ILE A 184 3.77 -4.15 0.13
N GLY A 185 4.69 -4.45 1.04
CA GLY A 185 5.39 -3.44 1.86
C GLY A 185 6.59 -2.87 1.12
N THR A 186 6.41 -1.79 0.35
CA THR A 186 7.52 -1.18 -0.38
C THR A 186 8.34 -0.21 0.46
N GLY A 187 7.71 0.67 1.23
CA GLY A 187 8.38 1.71 1.98
C GLY A 187 7.66 2.07 3.28
N ILE A 188 7.61 3.36 3.58
CA ILE A 188 6.94 3.87 4.79
C ILE A 188 5.47 3.46 4.80
N TYR A 189 4.98 2.91 5.89
CA TYR A 189 3.61 2.39 6.05
C TYR A 189 3.21 1.34 5.01
N GLY A 190 4.16 0.74 4.31
CA GLY A 190 3.90 -0.12 3.15
C GLY A 190 3.67 0.63 1.83
N GLU A 191 3.72 1.96 1.83
CA GLU A 191 3.43 2.83 0.67
C GLU A 191 4.58 2.91 -0.35
N ALA A 192 4.28 3.50 -1.51
CA ALA A 192 5.23 3.75 -2.61
C ALA A 192 6.28 4.85 -2.33
N LYS A 193 6.59 5.10 -1.07
CA LYS A 193 7.49 6.15 -0.62
C LYS A 193 8.45 5.61 0.44
N PRO A 194 9.77 5.90 0.38
CA PRO A 194 10.74 5.29 1.28
C PRO A 194 10.69 5.84 2.70
N SER A 195 10.26 7.09 2.91
CA SER A 195 10.30 7.76 4.21
C SER A 195 9.34 8.95 4.29
N ASP A 196 9.28 9.59 5.45
CA ASP A 196 8.67 10.90 5.63
C ASP A 196 9.33 11.96 4.74
N ASN A 197 8.58 13.04 4.44
CA ASN A 197 9.11 14.18 3.69
C ASN A 197 10.37 14.80 4.32
N TRP A 198 10.48 14.70 5.65
CA TRP A 198 11.61 15.24 6.41
C TRP A 198 12.93 14.49 6.14
N ASP A 199 12.83 13.20 5.80
CA ASP A 199 13.99 12.32 5.64
C ASP A 199 14.39 12.12 4.17
N GLU A 200 13.55 12.57 3.22
CA GLU A 200 13.80 12.40 1.79
C GLU A 200 15.15 12.97 1.33
N ALA A 201 15.50 14.17 1.80
CA ALA A 201 16.78 14.80 1.45
C ALA A 201 17.99 14.02 2.01
N CYS A 202 17.86 13.44 3.19
CA CYS A 202 18.88 12.59 3.78
C CYS A 202 19.06 11.29 2.99
N LEU A 203 17.98 10.63 2.61
CA LEU A 203 18.03 9.44 1.77
C LEU A 203 18.65 9.72 0.40
N LEU A 204 18.31 10.86 -0.21
CA LEU A 204 18.95 11.30 -1.44
C LEU A 204 20.47 11.45 -1.28
N ASN A 205 20.92 12.11 -0.20
CA ASN A 205 22.34 12.29 0.10
C ASN A 205 23.04 10.94 0.40
N ALA A 206 22.31 9.96 0.95
CA ALA A 206 22.80 8.60 1.15
C ALA A 206 22.83 7.76 -0.15
N GLY A 207 22.37 8.32 -1.26
CA GLY A 207 22.42 7.70 -2.60
C GLY A 207 21.11 7.12 -3.12
N LEU A 208 19.97 7.35 -2.45
CA LEU A 208 18.65 6.97 -2.97
C LEU A 208 18.11 8.08 -3.87
N THR A 209 18.39 7.99 -5.18
CA THR A 209 17.75 8.88 -6.15
C THR A 209 16.31 8.44 -6.45
N PRO A 210 15.46 9.33 -7.03
CA PRO A 210 14.12 8.93 -7.46
C PRO A 210 14.09 7.74 -8.42
N GLU A 211 15.06 7.68 -9.35
CA GLU A 211 15.18 6.58 -10.31
C GLU A 211 15.56 5.26 -9.61
N LYS A 212 16.50 5.34 -8.67
CA LYS A 212 16.91 4.18 -7.89
C LYS A 212 15.78 3.66 -6.99
N TRP A 213 14.95 4.56 -6.49
CA TRP A 213 13.75 4.16 -5.74
C TRP A 213 12.76 3.39 -6.62
N VAL A 214 12.60 3.79 -7.88
CA VAL A 214 11.77 3.05 -8.85
C VAL A 214 12.32 1.63 -9.05
N GLU A 215 13.63 1.50 -9.27
CA GLU A 215 14.27 0.17 -9.42
C GLU A 215 14.05 -0.72 -8.20
N VAL A 216 14.34 -0.20 -7.01
CA VAL A 216 14.16 -0.92 -5.74
C VAL A 216 12.70 -1.31 -5.50
N SER A 217 11.76 -0.40 -5.79
CA SER A 217 10.34 -0.73 -5.66
C SER A 217 9.92 -1.88 -6.57
N MET A 218 10.49 -1.95 -7.78
CA MET A 218 10.26 -3.07 -8.69
C MET A 218 10.90 -4.37 -8.18
N ASP A 219 12.13 -4.31 -7.64
CA ASP A 219 12.78 -5.48 -7.03
C ASP A 219 11.94 -6.03 -5.87
N ILE A 220 11.34 -5.15 -5.06
CA ILE A 220 10.43 -5.56 -3.98
C ILE A 220 9.15 -6.19 -4.55
N MET A 221 8.55 -5.62 -5.59
CA MET A 221 7.39 -6.22 -6.27
C MET A 221 7.72 -7.62 -6.79
N ASP A 222 8.90 -7.81 -7.40
CA ASP A 222 9.36 -9.11 -7.88
C ASP A 222 9.51 -10.13 -6.74
N ILE A 223 9.99 -9.70 -5.57
CA ILE A 223 10.06 -10.55 -4.37
C ILE A 223 8.68 -11.08 -4.00
N PHE A 224 7.69 -10.20 -3.90
CA PHE A 224 6.33 -10.61 -3.55
C PHE A 224 5.67 -11.46 -4.63
N ALA A 225 5.80 -11.08 -5.90
CA ALA A 225 5.23 -11.83 -7.02
C ALA A 225 5.83 -13.23 -7.14
N ALA A 226 7.12 -13.39 -6.81
CA ALA A 226 7.77 -14.71 -6.81
C ALA A 226 7.32 -15.57 -5.62
N ALA A 227 7.07 -14.96 -4.47
CA ALA A 227 6.72 -15.67 -3.25
C ALA A 227 5.25 -16.11 -3.21
N PHE A 228 4.33 -15.23 -3.61
CA PHE A 228 2.89 -15.48 -3.59
C PHE A 228 2.38 -15.90 -4.96
N GLN A 229 1.90 -17.14 -5.07
CA GLN A 229 1.41 -17.71 -6.31
C GLN A 229 -0.12 -17.83 -6.36
N ASN A 230 -0.78 -17.76 -5.21
CA ASN A 230 -2.21 -18.02 -5.07
C ASN A 230 -2.95 -16.83 -4.43
N THR A 231 -2.37 -16.21 -3.40
CA THR A 231 -2.99 -15.07 -2.72
C THR A 231 -2.79 -13.79 -3.53
N PRO A 232 -3.85 -13.05 -3.86
CA PRO A 232 -3.74 -11.78 -4.59
C PRO A 232 -2.86 -10.77 -3.87
N LEU A 233 -2.12 -9.99 -4.66
CA LEU A 233 -1.25 -8.91 -4.16
C LEU A 233 -1.84 -7.55 -4.50
N LEU A 234 -1.73 -6.57 -3.61
CA LEU A 234 -2.07 -5.18 -3.85
C LEU A 234 -0.86 -4.27 -3.64
N TYR A 235 -0.68 -3.35 -4.58
CA TYR A 235 0.34 -2.30 -4.51
C TYR A 235 -0.29 -0.95 -4.14
N GLN A 236 0.17 -0.36 -3.04
CA GLN A 236 -0.25 0.97 -2.60
C GLN A 236 0.61 2.05 -3.28
N TYR A 237 0.09 2.67 -4.36
CA TYR A 237 0.87 3.49 -5.29
C TYR A 237 0.98 4.98 -4.97
N ALA A 238 0.61 5.40 -3.80
CA ALA A 238 0.73 6.77 -3.32
C ALA A 238 1.30 6.81 -1.89
N PRO A 239 2.03 7.85 -1.51
CA PRO A 239 2.52 8.99 -2.30
C PRO A 239 3.77 8.68 -3.14
N VAL A 240 4.30 9.68 -3.85
CA VAL A 240 5.50 9.57 -4.71
C VAL A 240 6.73 10.12 -3.99
N TYR A 241 7.90 9.48 -4.17
CA TYR A 241 9.19 9.96 -3.63
C TYR A 241 9.72 11.16 -4.41
N LYS A 242 9.83 12.33 -3.77
CA LYS A 242 10.22 13.60 -4.40
C LYS A 242 11.23 14.39 -3.56
N PRO A 243 12.43 13.87 -3.30
CA PRO A 243 13.41 14.55 -2.48
C PRO A 243 13.80 15.91 -3.10
N ASN A 244 13.74 16.97 -2.28
CA ASN A 244 14.03 18.35 -2.74
C ASN A 244 13.23 18.80 -3.97
N GLY A 245 12.02 18.27 -4.16
CA GLY A 245 11.19 18.52 -5.34
C GLY A 245 11.66 17.80 -6.61
N GLN A 246 12.72 17.00 -6.54
CA GLN A 246 13.17 16.14 -7.63
C GLN A 246 12.26 14.92 -7.76
N GLY A 247 12.27 14.31 -8.92
CA GLY A 247 11.38 13.20 -9.23
C GLY A 247 10.10 13.67 -9.91
N SER A 248 9.42 12.76 -10.55
CA SER A 248 8.28 13.07 -11.41
C SER A 248 7.07 12.19 -11.05
N LEU A 249 5.87 12.68 -11.35
CA LEU A 249 4.65 11.85 -11.29
C LEU A 249 4.70 10.66 -12.25
N ALA A 250 5.62 10.67 -13.24
CA ALA A 250 5.90 9.51 -14.09
C ALA A 250 6.30 8.26 -13.28
N GLN A 251 6.92 8.41 -12.10
CA GLN A 251 7.20 7.29 -11.19
C GLN A 251 5.92 6.51 -10.87
N ARG A 252 4.83 7.22 -10.56
CA ARG A 252 3.53 6.59 -10.27
C ARG A 252 3.10 5.72 -11.44
N ARG A 253 3.15 6.24 -12.66
CA ARG A 253 2.75 5.49 -13.85
C ARG A 253 3.66 4.29 -14.09
N ILE A 254 4.97 4.46 -13.98
CA ILE A 254 5.94 3.38 -14.16
C ILE A 254 5.69 2.26 -13.16
N LEU A 255 5.55 2.59 -11.88
CA LEU A 255 5.37 1.59 -10.82
C LEU A 255 4.01 0.92 -10.88
N THR A 256 2.93 1.64 -11.21
CA THR A 256 1.60 1.05 -11.35
C THR A 256 1.50 0.16 -12.59
N ASP A 257 2.11 0.55 -13.70
CA ASP A 257 2.16 -0.29 -14.90
C ASP A 257 2.96 -1.58 -14.62
N TYR A 258 4.03 -1.48 -13.83
CA TYR A 258 4.81 -2.65 -13.44
C TYR A 258 4.03 -3.57 -12.50
N ALA A 259 3.46 -3.04 -11.42
CA ALA A 259 2.65 -3.82 -10.49
C ALA A 259 1.51 -4.55 -11.21
N ALA A 260 0.78 -3.83 -12.07
CA ALA A 260 -0.31 -4.41 -12.85
C ALA A 260 0.17 -5.45 -13.88
N SER A 261 1.36 -5.29 -14.46
CA SER A 261 1.94 -6.31 -15.35
C SER A 261 2.28 -7.62 -14.64
N LEU A 262 2.50 -7.56 -13.32
CA LEU A 262 2.66 -8.71 -12.43
C LEU A 262 1.32 -9.25 -11.90
N GLY A 263 0.19 -8.69 -12.33
CA GLY A 263 -1.14 -9.07 -11.85
C GLY A 263 -1.53 -8.48 -10.49
N MET A 264 -0.74 -7.55 -9.95
CA MET A 264 -1.05 -6.91 -8.68
C MET A 264 -2.18 -5.89 -8.83
N GLY A 265 -3.10 -5.87 -7.87
CA GLY A 265 -4.09 -4.82 -7.73
C GLY A 265 -3.46 -3.48 -7.36
N LEU A 266 -4.20 -2.41 -7.59
CA LEU A 266 -3.76 -1.04 -7.33
C LEU A 266 -4.62 -0.40 -6.24
N LYS A 267 -3.99 0.05 -5.14
CA LYS A 267 -4.66 0.75 -4.05
C LYS A 267 -4.11 2.16 -3.89
N HIS A 268 -5.00 3.15 -3.76
CA HIS A 268 -4.66 4.54 -3.46
C HIS A 268 -5.09 4.92 -2.05
N ASN A 269 -4.21 5.50 -1.25
CA ASN A 269 -4.43 5.84 0.15
C ASN A 269 -4.98 7.25 0.40
N GLY A 270 -5.75 7.81 -0.49
CA GLY A 270 -6.20 9.18 -0.37
C GLY A 270 -7.57 9.45 -0.98
N LEU A 271 -8.57 8.64 -0.68
CA LEU A 271 -9.93 8.88 -1.15
C LEU A 271 -10.51 10.14 -0.53
N THR A 272 -10.92 11.09 -1.38
CA THR A 272 -11.58 12.35 -0.99
C THR A 272 -12.76 12.64 -1.90
N PRO A 273 -13.66 13.57 -1.55
CA PRO A 273 -14.75 13.98 -2.43
C PRO A 273 -14.29 14.53 -3.79
N ASP A 274 -13.06 15.01 -3.87
CA ASP A 274 -12.47 15.65 -5.05
C ASP A 274 -11.21 14.92 -5.56
N THR A 275 -11.10 13.63 -5.31
CA THR A 275 -9.92 12.85 -5.71
C THR A 275 -9.65 12.90 -7.21
N SER A 276 -10.70 12.98 -8.02
CA SER A 276 -10.61 13.11 -9.47
C SER A 276 -9.87 14.37 -9.95
N GLY A 277 -9.90 15.45 -9.18
CA GLY A 277 -9.29 16.72 -9.55
C GLY A 277 -7.76 16.70 -9.69
N ALA A 278 -7.11 15.57 -9.44
CA ALA A 278 -5.67 15.43 -9.60
C ALA A 278 -5.21 15.30 -11.07
N ILE A 279 -6.12 15.14 -12.00
CA ILE A 279 -5.81 15.07 -13.43
C ILE A 279 -6.04 16.46 -14.04
N VAL A 280 -5.05 17.29 -13.96
CA VAL A 280 -5.06 18.55 -14.70
C VAL A 280 -4.44 18.26 -16.06
N ASP A 281 -5.22 18.36 -17.12
CA ASP A 281 -4.71 18.32 -18.47
C ASP A 281 -3.97 19.66 -18.74
N ASN A 282 -2.69 19.67 -18.41
CA ASN A 282 -1.82 20.74 -18.83
C ASN A 282 -1.00 20.21 -20.02
N PRO A 283 -1.31 20.63 -21.24
CA PRO A 283 -0.63 20.15 -22.44
C PRO A 283 0.88 20.35 -22.39
N ASP A 284 1.37 21.32 -21.63
CA ASP A 284 2.79 21.60 -21.46
C ASP A 284 3.46 20.73 -20.39
N LYS A 285 2.68 19.92 -19.68
CA LYS A 285 3.14 19.09 -18.57
C LYS A 285 2.61 17.66 -18.70
N SER A 286 3.20 16.90 -19.60
CA SER A 286 2.79 15.51 -19.92
C SER A 286 2.69 14.57 -18.70
N TYR A 287 3.36 14.87 -17.59
CA TYR A 287 3.30 14.10 -16.35
C TYR A 287 1.98 14.26 -15.58
N TYR A 288 1.15 15.24 -15.90
CA TYR A 288 -0.17 15.38 -15.26
C TYR A 288 -1.19 14.38 -15.77
N LYS A 289 -0.93 13.77 -16.92
CA LYS A 289 -1.77 12.64 -17.39
C LYS A 289 -1.65 11.42 -16.49
N ALA A 290 -0.61 11.33 -15.66
CA ALA A 290 -0.44 10.31 -14.64
C ALA A 290 -1.03 10.76 -13.29
N GLY A 291 -2.24 11.27 -13.25
CA GLY A 291 -2.96 11.64 -12.05
C GLY A 291 -3.27 10.44 -11.14
N GLN A 292 -3.94 10.68 -10.03
CA GLN A 292 -4.29 9.63 -9.06
C GLN A 292 -5.17 8.55 -9.66
N TRP A 293 -6.03 8.91 -10.61
CA TRP A 293 -6.98 8.02 -11.25
C TRP A 293 -6.47 7.36 -12.55
N ASP A 294 -5.49 7.95 -13.20
CA ASP A 294 -4.97 7.42 -14.47
C ASP A 294 -4.53 5.95 -14.39
N PRO A 295 -3.81 5.49 -13.36
CA PRO A 295 -3.50 4.06 -13.23
C PRO A 295 -4.74 3.18 -13.11
N ILE A 296 -5.76 3.61 -12.37
CA ILE A 296 -7.01 2.86 -12.18
C ILE A 296 -7.71 2.66 -13.54
N TYR A 297 -7.94 3.74 -14.27
CA TYR A 297 -8.62 3.64 -15.57
C TYR A 297 -7.81 2.92 -16.64
N THR A 298 -6.49 2.93 -16.53
CA THR A 298 -5.63 2.17 -17.45
C THR A 298 -5.73 0.66 -17.20
N TRP A 299 -5.85 0.26 -15.95
CA TRP A 299 -5.70 -1.12 -15.55
C TRP A 299 -7.01 -1.81 -15.13
N TRP A 300 -8.04 -1.05 -14.78
CA TRP A 300 -9.35 -1.63 -14.63
C TRP A 300 -9.92 -2.09 -16.01
N PRO A 301 -10.54 -3.24 -16.16
CA PRO A 301 -10.84 -4.26 -15.16
C PRO A 301 -9.81 -5.39 -15.04
N LYS A 302 -8.57 -5.17 -15.46
CA LYS A 302 -7.53 -6.22 -15.53
C LYS A 302 -6.94 -6.60 -14.18
N VAL A 303 -6.93 -5.66 -13.24
CA VAL A 303 -6.44 -5.87 -11.87
C VAL A 303 -7.43 -5.30 -10.85
N PRO A 304 -7.42 -5.79 -9.59
CA PRO A 304 -8.26 -5.24 -8.53
C PRO A 304 -7.94 -3.77 -8.24
N ILE A 305 -8.97 -3.01 -7.88
CA ILE A 305 -8.87 -1.59 -7.53
C ILE A 305 -9.28 -1.37 -6.08
N GLY A 306 -8.42 -0.72 -5.31
CA GLY A 306 -8.67 -0.37 -3.92
C GLY A 306 -8.52 1.11 -3.62
N TRP A 307 -9.29 1.61 -2.65
CA TRP A 307 -9.17 2.94 -2.11
C TRP A 307 -9.12 2.91 -0.59
N GLU A 308 -8.31 3.79 -0.02
CA GLU A 308 -8.18 3.93 1.41
C GLU A 308 -8.56 5.32 1.89
N SER A 309 -9.24 5.37 3.04
CA SER A 309 -9.40 6.57 3.85
C SER A 309 -9.13 6.20 5.31
N TYR A 310 -7.87 6.30 5.72
CA TYR A 310 -7.37 5.86 7.04
C TYR A 310 -7.83 6.74 8.21
N ALA A 311 -8.52 7.83 7.94
CA ALA A 311 -9.11 8.68 8.97
C ALA A 311 -10.32 9.40 8.41
N THR A 312 -11.30 9.70 9.26
CA THR A 312 -12.41 10.61 8.92
C THR A 312 -11.94 11.95 8.36
N GLN A 313 -10.66 12.27 8.57
CA GLN A 313 -10.01 13.46 8.04
C GLN A 313 -9.80 13.45 6.53
N LYS A 314 -9.81 12.30 5.87
CA LYS A 314 -9.59 12.20 4.42
C LYS A 314 -10.87 12.38 3.63
N CYS A 315 -12.01 11.88 4.10
CA CYS A 315 -13.33 12.25 3.58
C CYS A 315 -13.81 13.58 4.19
N VAL A 316 -13.07 14.64 3.96
CA VAL A 316 -13.38 16.00 4.43
C VAL A 316 -13.80 16.85 3.26
N ASP A 317 -14.68 17.77 3.50
CA ASP A 317 -14.92 18.88 2.59
C ASP A 317 -13.63 19.70 2.42
N PRO A 318 -13.03 19.76 1.22
CA PRO A 318 -11.75 20.44 1.03
C PRO A 318 -11.83 21.95 1.23
N GLN A 319 -13.03 22.54 1.14
CA GLN A 319 -13.22 23.99 1.31
C GLN A 319 -13.58 24.37 2.74
N THR A 320 -14.44 23.60 3.39
CA THR A 320 -14.96 23.95 4.72
C THR A 320 -14.34 23.16 5.85
N GLY A 321 -13.63 22.08 5.56
CA GLY A 321 -13.11 21.12 6.54
C GLY A 321 -14.21 20.29 7.23
N ALA A 322 -15.46 20.33 6.73
CA ALA A 322 -16.57 19.59 7.32
C ALA A 322 -16.41 18.06 7.13
N ARG A 323 -16.81 17.30 8.13
CA ARG A 323 -16.70 15.84 8.22
C ARG A 323 -18.07 15.20 8.41
N SER A 324 -19.04 15.60 7.62
CA SER A 324 -20.39 15.06 7.73
C SER A 324 -20.54 13.73 6.98
N ALA A 325 -21.56 12.97 7.33
CA ALA A 325 -21.95 11.77 6.61
C ALA A 325 -22.20 12.05 5.11
N GLY A 326 -22.70 13.22 4.76
CA GLY A 326 -22.87 13.64 3.37
C GLY A 326 -21.57 13.77 2.59
N ILE A 327 -20.47 14.14 3.23
CA ILE A 327 -19.16 14.17 2.60
C ILE A 327 -18.66 12.74 2.33
N THR A 328 -18.91 11.81 3.26
CA THR A 328 -18.61 10.39 3.05
C THR A 328 -19.33 9.84 1.82
N MET A 329 -20.58 10.24 1.58
CA MET A 329 -21.32 9.88 0.37
C MET A 329 -20.55 10.28 -0.92
N TRP A 330 -20.01 11.51 -0.95
CA TRP A 330 -19.24 11.99 -2.10
C TRP A 330 -17.90 11.26 -2.27
N CYS A 331 -17.22 10.89 -1.16
CA CYS A 331 -16.06 10.00 -1.23
C CYS A 331 -16.40 8.64 -1.84
N ILE A 332 -17.53 8.06 -1.44
CA ILE A 332 -18.01 6.77 -1.94
C ILE A 332 -18.31 6.86 -3.45
N TYR A 333 -19.03 7.90 -3.88
CA TYR A 333 -19.27 8.10 -5.31
C TYR A 333 -17.96 8.24 -6.10
N ALA A 334 -16.98 8.97 -5.54
CA ALA A 334 -15.67 9.11 -6.16
C ALA A 334 -14.96 7.75 -6.33
N GLY A 335 -14.90 6.94 -5.29
CA GLY A 335 -14.26 5.62 -5.37
C GLY A 335 -14.98 4.65 -6.29
N LEU A 336 -16.31 4.60 -6.23
CA LEU A 336 -17.12 3.72 -7.08
C LEU A 336 -17.08 4.11 -8.55
N ALA A 337 -17.03 5.41 -8.87
CA ALA A 337 -16.83 5.87 -10.25
C ALA A 337 -15.48 5.40 -10.83
N GLY A 338 -14.50 5.09 -9.97
CA GLY A 338 -13.25 4.41 -10.33
C GLY A 338 -13.36 2.89 -10.31
N HIS A 339 -14.57 2.33 -10.23
CA HIS A 339 -14.84 0.89 -10.24
C HIS A 339 -14.07 0.12 -9.14
N ALA A 340 -14.09 0.66 -7.90
CA ALA A 340 -13.43 0.05 -6.77
C ALA A 340 -13.97 -1.37 -6.48
N ASP A 341 -13.05 -2.27 -6.16
CA ASP A 341 -13.34 -3.58 -5.59
C ASP A 341 -13.28 -3.52 -4.06
N TYR A 342 -12.39 -2.67 -3.51
CA TYR A 342 -12.13 -2.59 -2.09
C TYR A 342 -12.14 -1.16 -1.57
N PHE A 343 -12.80 -0.95 -0.42
CA PHE A 343 -12.62 0.23 0.41
C PHE A 343 -11.98 -0.18 1.74
N VAL A 344 -10.88 0.48 2.10
CA VAL A 344 -10.25 0.35 3.42
C VAL A 344 -10.48 1.64 4.18
N PHE A 345 -11.38 1.61 5.15
CA PHE A 345 -11.83 2.80 5.86
C PHE A 345 -11.46 2.77 7.34
N SER A 346 -11.22 3.95 7.91
CA SER A 346 -11.02 4.05 9.35
C SER A 346 -12.24 3.53 10.11
N ARG A 347 -11.99 2.97 11.30
CA ARG A 347 -13.03 2.50 12.21
C ARG A 347 -14.14 3.54 12.39
N ASP A 348 -13.78 4.79 12.68
CA ASP A 348 -14.73 5.86 12.95
C ASP A 348 -15.71 6.12 11.79
N LEU A 349 -15.23 5.91 10.56
CA LEU A 349 -16.06 6.03 9.37
C LEU A 349 -17.04 4.87 9.26
N VAL A 350 -16.59 3.64 9.56
CA VAL A 350 -17.39 2.41 9.45
C VAL A 350 -18.43 2.33 10.56
N THR A 351 -18.10 2.71 11.79
CA THR A 351 -18.99 2.53 12.95
C THR A 351 -19.99 3.64 13.17
N ASP A 352 -19.90 4.74 12.41
CA ASP A 352 -20.86 5.84 12.49
C ASP A 352 -22.17 5.47 11.78
N GLN A 353 -23.24 5.36 12.54
CA GLN A 353 -24.57 5.00 12.06
C GLN A 353 -25.16 5.97 11.02
N ASP A 354 -24.79 7.25 11.08
CA ASP A 354 -25.23 8.24 10.08
C ASP A 354 -24.62 7.95 8.69
N ARG A 355 -23.55 7.20 8.63
CA ARG A 355 -22.85 6.77 7.39
C ARG A 355 -23.34 5.44 6.85
N ALA A 356 -24.01 4.64 7.67
CA ALA A 356 -24.45 3.29 7.29
C ALA A 356 -25.22 3.21 5.95
N PRO A 357 -26.14 4.13 5.61
CA PRO A 357 -26.82 4.09 4.31
C PRO A 357 -25.88 4.22 3.11
N TYR A 358 -24.80 5.02 3.26
CA TYR A 358 -23.82 5.22 2.17
C TYR A 358 -22.85 4.06 2.06
N LEU A 359 -22.49 3.45 3.19
CA LEU A 359 -21.65 2.26 3.21
C LEU A 359 -22.40 1.04 2.65
N THR A 360 -23.71 0.93 2.92
CA THR A 360 -24.58 -0.08 2.30
C THR A 360 -24.66 0.14 0.78
N PHE A 361 -24.79 1.40 0.33
CA PHE A 361 -24.72 1.73 -1.09
C PHE A 361 -23.35 1.34 -1.67
N ALA A 362 -22.26 1.62 -0.99
CA ALA A 362 -20.92 1.24 -1.44
C ALA A 362 -20.80 -0.28 -1.60
N GLN A 363 -21.21 -1.04 -0.59
CA GLN A 363 -21.14 -2.52 -0.61
C GLN A 363 -21.90 -3.12 -1.77
N HIS A 364 -23.00 -2.50 -2.20
CA HIS A 364 -23.79 -2.98 -3.33
C HIS A 364 -23.03 -2.88 -4.66
N TYR A 365 -22.15 -1.91 -4.83
CA TYR A 365 -21.44 -1.64 -6.07
C TYR A 365 -19.96 -2.03 -6.09
N LEU A 366 -19.37 -2.32 -4.92
CA LEU A 366 -17.96 -2.75 -4.85
C LEU A 366 -17.78 -4.08 -5.58
N GLY A 367 -16.78 -4.14 -6.48
CA GLY A 367 -16.51 -5.31 -7.30
C GLY A 367 -17.57 -5.62 -8.33
N ALA A 368 -18.53 -4.72 -8.59
CA ALA A 368 -19.59 -4.97 -9.55
C ALA A 368 -19.05 -5.12 -10.97
N ASP A 369 -19.61 -6.10 -11.67
CA ASP A 369 -19.42 -6.31 -13.10
C ASP A 369 -20.59 -5.70 -13.87
N ILE A 370 -20.31 -5.03 -15.00
CA ILE A 370 -21.34 -4.38 -15.82
C ILE A 370 -22.44 -5.34 -16.28
N SER A 371 -22.11 -6.60 -16.51
CA SER A 371 -23.08 -7.61 -16.96
C SER A 371 -23.99 -8.12 -15.84
N LYS A 372 -23.58 -7.95 -14.57
CA LYS A 372 -24.28 -8.49 -13.40
C LYS A 372 -24.92 -7.44 -12.52
N THR A 373 -24.50 -6.19 -12.59
CA THR A 373 -25.11 -5.14 -11.77
C THR A 373 -26.58 -4.94 -12.17
N ASP A 374 -27.45 -4.85 -11.17
CA ASP A 374 -28.88 -4.60 -11.35
C ASP A 374 -29.19 -3.13 -11.67
N SER A 375 -28.22 -2.26 -11.48
CA SER A 375 -28.40 -0.82 -11.66
C SER A 375 -27.12 -0.07 -12.02
N VAL A 376 -27.30 1.04 -12.72
CA VAL A 376 -26.26 1.99 -13.11
C VAL A 376 -26.65 3.39 -12.66
N TRP A 377 -25.69 4.28 -12.41
CA TRP A 377 -25.99 5.59 -11.87
C TRP A 377 -24.94 6.65 -12.25
N THR A 378 -25.38 7.91 -12.15
CA THR A 378 -24.49 9.07 -12.19
C THR A 378 -24.82 10.05 -11.07
N ALA A 379 -23.80 10.46 -10.30
CA ALA A 379 -23.90 11.54 -9.32
C ALA A 379 -23.40 12.83 -9.98
N LEU A 380 -24.31 13.80 -10.07
CA LEU A 380 -24.10 15.06 -10.80
C LEU A 380 -23.30 16.04 -9.96
N ARG A 381 -22.16 16.48 -10.48
CA ARG A 381 -21.18 17.30 -9.75
C ARG A 381 -21.02 18.68 -10.34
N GLU A 382 -20.55 19.55 -9.44
CA GLU A 382 -20.06 20.87 -9.78
C GLU A 382 -18.67 20.78 -10.29
N THR A 383 -17.96 20.32 -10.94
CA THR A 383 -16.52 20.45 -11.25
C THR A 383 -16.21 20.46 -12.74
N GLU A 384 -15.40 21.38 -13.14
CA GLU A 384 -14.83 21.46 -14.47
C GLU A 384 -13.55 20.61 -14.62
N PHE A 385 -13.08 20.02 -13.55
CA PHE A 385 -11.75 19.34 -13.49
C PHE A 385 -11.80 17.84 -13.68
N SER A 386 -12.92 17.25 -14.01
CA SER A 386 -13.00 15.84 -14.29
C SER A 386 -12.72 15.59 -15.78
N TYR A 387 -11.64 14.85 -16.05
CA TYR A 387 -11.23 14.46 -17.39
C TYR A 387 -11.75 13.10 -17.82
N PHE A 388 -12.62 12.51 -17.00
CA PHE A 388 -13.28 11.29 -17.39
C PHE A 388 -14.58 11.60 -18.10
N PRO A 389 -14.88 10.94 -19.18
CA PRO A 389 -16.20 10.94 -19.72
C PRO A 389 -17.20 10.27 -18.74
N PRO A 390 -18.32 10.92 -18.45
CA PRO A 390 -18.62 12.31 -18.75
C PRO A 390 -17.92 13.25 -17.77
N ARG A 391 -17.41 14.33 -18.30
CA ARG A 391 -16.69 15.35 -17.54
C ARG A 391 -17.56 15.90 -16.42
N GLY A 392 -17.02 15.96 -15.20
CA GLY A 392 -17.65 16.62 -14.06
C GLY A 392 -18.52 15.74 -13.19
N ASN A 393 -18.97 14.61 -13.63
CA ASN A 393 -19.83 13.72 -12.87
C ASN A 393 -19.09 12.49 -12.34
N TYR A 394 -19.62 11.86 -11.29
CA TYR A 394 -19.22 10.53 -10.89
C TYR A 394 -20.18 9.51 -11.51
N SER A 395 -19.73 8.83 -12.54
CA SER A 395 -20.53 7.93 -13.34
C SER A 395 -20.16 6.47 -13.10
N PHE A 396 -21.19 5.64 -13.05
CA PHE A 396 -21.09 4.20 -12.91
C PHE A 396 -21.98 3.58 -13.99
N TRP A 397 -21.45 3.51 -15.23
CA TRP A 397 -22.11 3.04 -16.44
C TRP A 397 -23.42 3.77 -16.82
N LEU A 398 -23.66 4.94 -16.26
CA LEU A 398 -24.67 5.90 -16.69
C LEU A 398 -23.99 7.25 -16.88
N TYR A 399 -24.13 7.83 -18.05
CA TYR A 399 -23.40 9.03 -18.45
C TYR A 399 -24.37 10.18 -18.72
N GLN A 400 -24.12 11.33 -18.13
CA GLN A 400 -24.82 12.55 -18.46
C GLN A 400 -24.01 13.28 -19.54
N ASN A 401 -24.67 13.66 -20.65
CA ASN A 401 -24.00 14.20 -21.85
C ASN A 401 -24.31 15.70 -22.04
N ASP A 402 -23.30 16.54 -21.79
CA ASP A 402 -23.35 17.99 -22.00
C ASP A 402 -23.06 18.43 -23.44
N GLU A 403 -22.67 17.53 -24.34
CA GLU A 403 -22.29 17.85 -25.73
C GLU A 403 -23.44 17.74 -26.69
N VAL A 404 -24.62 17.33 -26.21
CA VAL A 404 -25.85 17.33 -27.00
C VAL A 404 -26.34 18.76 -27.19
N ILE A 405 -26.74 19.08 -28.41
CA ILE A 405 -27.32 20.40 -28.73
C ILE A 405 -28.62 20.60 -27.93
N GLY A 406 -28.69 21.68 -27.15
CA GLY A 406 -29.79 21.94 -26.22
C GLY A 406 -29.72 21.20 -24.89
N GLY A 407 -28.62 20.47 -24.63
CA GLY A 407 -28.42 19.66 -23.43
C GLY A 407 -27.30 20.07 -22.50
N ARG A 408 -26.62 21.18 -22.76
CA ARG A 408 -25.50 21.64 -21.95
C ARG A 408 -25.94 22.16 -20.59
N THR A 409 -25.72 21.39 -19.55
CA THR A 409 -26.07 21.74 -18.18
C THR A 409 -25.07 22.69 -17.52
N THR A 410 -25.43 23.28 -16.39
CA THR A 410 -24.57 24.13 -15.58
C THR A 410 -24.25 23.44 -14.26
N PRO A 411 -22.95 23.20 -13.94
CA PRO A 411 -22.58 22.74 -12.62
C PRO A 411 -22.86 23.79 -11.57
N GLU A 412 -23.34 23.38 -10.40
CA GLU A 412 -23.71 24.26 -9.29
C GLU A 412 -23.14 23.73 -7.97
N TRP A 413 -22.84 24.67 -7.07
CA TRP A 413 -22.20 24.42 -5.80
C TRP A 413 -23.04 24.99 -4.65
N ASN A 414 -23.21 24.23 -3.57
CA ASN A 414 -23.89 24.67 -2.35
C ASN A 414 -25.26 25.34 -2.56
N VAL A 415 -26.06 24.77 -3.48
CA VAL A 415 -27.40 25.29 -3.77
C VAL A 415 -28.35 25.20 -2.56
N THR A 416 -28.05 24.25 -1.63
CA THR A 416 -28.69 24.12 -0.30
C THR A 416 -27.65 23.66 0.71
N SER A 417 -28.01 23.65 2.01
CA SER A 417 -27.17 23.06 3.06
C SER A 417 -27.21 21.52 3.12
N ALA A 418 -28.15 20.91 2.40
CA ALA A 418 -28.23 19.45 2.31
C ALA A 418 -27.03 18.88 1.54
N LYS A 419 -26.63 17.64 1.86
CA LYS A 419 -25.52 16.92 1.21
C LYS A 419 -25.67 16.84 -0.31
N GLU A 420 -26.90 16.65 -0.79
CA GLU A 420 -27.26 16.62 -2.20
C GLU A 420 -26.99 17.98 -2.87
N GLY A 421 -27.14 19.05 -2.14
CA GLY A 421 -26.94 20.41 -2.64
C GLY A 421 -25.48 20.85 -2.71
N ARG A 422 -24.53 20.05 -2.19
CA ARG A 422 -23.11 20.41 -2.24
C ARG A 422 -22.57 20.41 -3.66
N TYR A 423 -22.87 19.36 -4.42
CA TYR A 423 -22.61 19.25 -5.85
C TYR A 423 -23.90 18.92 -6.56
N THR A 424 -24.24 19.68 -7.58
CA THR A 424 -25.42 19.47 -8.41
C THR A 424 -25.17 19.93 -9.84
N ARG A 425 -26.09 19.58 -10.72
CA ARG A 425 -26.17 20.22 -12.03
C ARG A 425 -27.59 20.70 -12.25
N ARG A 426 -27.73 21.80 -12.96
CA ARG A 426 -29.03 22.31 -13.40
C ARG A 426 -29.08 22.43 -14.91
N THR A 427 -30.28 22.39 -15.44
CA THR A 427 -30.55 22.77 -16.83
C THR A 427 -30.21 24.24 -17.05
N ASN A 428 -30.11 24.67 -18.28
CA ASN A 428 -29.71 26.03 -18.61
C ASN A 428 -30.59 26.59 -19.73
N SER A 429 -31.89 26.72 -19.42
CA SER A 429 -32.96 27.11 -20.33
C SER A 429 -32.73 28.49 -20.93
N GLN A 430 -32.19 29.42 -20.14
CA GLN A 430 -31.88 30.78 -20.62
C GLN A 430 -30.87 30.82 -21.76
N ASN A 431 -30.02 29.83 -21.86
CA ASN A 431 -29.03 29.69 -22.93
C ASN A 431 -29.46 28.65 -23.98
N GLY A 432 -30.74 28.29 -24.04
CA GLY A 432 -31.29 27.35 -25.00
C GLY A 432 -30.99 25.88 -24.69
N ASN A 433 -30.68 25.55 -23.43
CA ASN A 433 -30.34 24.19 -22.97
C ASN A 433 -31.34 23.73 -21.86
N PRO A 434 -32.61 23.50 -22.19
CA PRO A 434 -33.60 23.10 -21.19
C PRO A 434 -33.49 21.60 -20.82
N ASN A 435 -32.70 20.83 -21.54
CA ASN A 435 -32.64 19.37 -21.42
C ASN A 435 -31.36 18.92 -20.72
N MET A 436 -31.44 17.74 -20.11
CA MET A 436 -30.30 17.00 -19.57
C MET A 436 -30.34 15.57 -20.11
N TYR A 437 -29.40 15.21 -20.98
CA TYR A 437 -29.39 13.94 -21.68
C TYR A 437 -28.54 12.88 -20.95
N PHE A 438 -28.99 11.62 -21.05
CA PHE A 438 -28.34 10.49 -20.42
C PHE A 438 -28.19 9.34 -21.39
N ASP A 439 -27.02 8.70 -21.35
CA ASP A 439 -26.66 7.52 -22.11
C ASP A 439 -26.30 6.40 -21.13
N VAL A 440 -26.98 5.28 -21.24
CA VAL A 440 -26.72 4.06 -20.50
C VAL A 440 -25.67 3.26 -21.25
N ASP A 441 -24.63 2.81 -20.59
CA ASP A 441 -23.56 2.03 -21.22
C ASP A 441 -24.15 0.84 -22.00
N ASN A 442 -23.84 0.76 -23.29
CA ASN A 442 -24.35 -0.25 -24.19
C ASN A 442 -23.98 -1.69 -23.80
N ALA A 443 -22.90 -1.87 -23.01
CA ALA A 443 -22.54 -3.17 -22.45
C ALA A 443 -23.47 -3.58 -21.29
N TRP A 444 -24.10 -2.62 -20.61
CA TRP A 444 -25.11 -2.90 -19.61
C TRP A 444 -26.49 -3.13 -20.23
N MET A 445 -26.90 -2.29 -21.18
CA MET A 445 -28.18 -2.43 -21.86
C MET A 445 -28.17 -1.74 -23.22
N TYR A 446 -28.50 -2.49 -24.24
CA TYR A 446 -28.72 -2.00 -25.60
C TYR A 446 -29.84 -2.78 -26.27
N GLY A 447 -30.88 -2.08 -26.78
CA GLY A 447 -32.01 -2.70 -27.48
C GLY A 447 -32.85 -3.59 -26.56
N ASN A 448 -33.19 -3.11 -25.36
CA ASN A 448 -33.98 -3.85 -24.38
C ASN A 448 -35.34 -4.29 -24.97
N GLN A 449 -35.63 -5.56 -24.80
CA GLN A 449 -36.88 -6.15 -25.35
C GLN A 449 -37.86 -6.60 -24.26
N ASN A 450 -37.40 -6.86 -23.05
CA ASN A 450 -38.16 -7.64 -22.08
C ASN A 450 -38.11 -7.12 -20.64
N ALA A 451 -37.09 -6.36 -20.25
CA ALA A 451 -36.94 -5.91 -18.86
C ALA A 451 -37.75 -4.63 -18.59
N ALA A 452 -38.44 -4.58 -17.50
CA ALA A 452 -38.96 -3.33 -16.97
C ALA A 452 -37.78 -2.50 -16.44
N ILE A 453 -37.76 -1.22 -16.79
CA ILE A 453 -36.72 -0.27 -16.37
C ILE A 453 -37.33 0.71 -15.37
N THR A 454 -36.63 0.92 -14.28
CA THR A 454 -36.99 1.93 -13.28
C THR A 454 -35.91 3.01 -13.26
N ILE A 455 -36.30 4.27 -13.49
CA ILE A 455 -35.42 5.44 -13.40
C ILE A 455 -35.75 6.21 -12.13
N GLU A 456 -34.75 6.37 -11.26
CA GLU A 456 -34.81 7.17 -10.03
C GLU A 456 -34.02 8.46 -10.23
N VAL A 457 -34.68 9.59 -9.96
CA VAL A 457 -34.10 10.94 -10.09
C VAL A 457 -34.21 11.68 -8.77
N ILE A 458 -33.09 12.14 -8.24
CA ILE A 458 -33.05 13.04 -7.07
C ILE A 458 -32.97 14.47 -7.57
N TYR A 459 -34.00 15.27 -7.24
CA TYR A 459 -34.15 16.65 -7.67
C TYR A 459 -34.46 17.58 -6.51
N LEU A 460 -34.19 18.90 -6.67
CA LEU A 460 -34.55 19.92 -5.71
C LEU A 460 -35.96 20.44 -6.02
N ASP A 461 -36.91 20.28 -5.10
CA ASP A 461 -38.26 20.81 -5.19
C ASP A 461 -38.28 22.32 -4.88
N ARG A 462 -37.74 23.11 -5.80
CA ARG A 462 -37.67 24.57 -5.76
C ARG A 462 -38.43 25.13 -6.92
N GLY A 463 -39.39 26.06 -6.63
CA GLY A 463 -40.32 26.60 -7.62
C GLY A 463 -41.63 25.80 -7.72
N ARG A 464 -42.53 26.24 -8.59
CA ARG A 464 -43.84 25.60 -8.83
C ARG A 464 -44.05 25.22 -10.30
N ASP A 465 -43.00 25.17 -11.02
CA ASP A 465 -42.89 24.73 -12.41
C ASP A 465 -42.83 23.22 -12.52
N THR A 466 -42.58 22.74 -13.72
CA THR A 466 -42.59 21.31 -13.97
C THR A 466 -41.35 20.89 -14.73
N TRP A 467 -40.95 19.63 -14.53
CA TRP A 467 -40.00 18.96 -15.40
C TRP A 467 -40.54 17.59 -15.84
N SER A 468 -40.07 17.10 -16.99
CA SER A 468 -40.57 15.86 -17.61
C SER A 468 -39.42 14.93 -17.96
N LEU A 469 -39.65 13.63 -17.90
CA LEU A 469 -38.69 12.61 -18.37
C LEU A 469 -39.19 11.99 -19.67
N TYR A 470 -38.35 12.00 -20.70
CA TYR A 470 -38.55 11.38 -21.97
C TYR A 470 -37.52 10.26 -22.19
N TYR A 471 -37.89 9.18 -22.84
CA TYR A 471 -37.01 8.02 -23.04
C TYR A 471 -37.17 7.39 -24.40
N ASP A 472 -36.16 6.63 -24.82
CA ASP A 472 -36.19 5.79 -26.03
C ASP A 472 -37.02 4.54 -25.78
N ALA A 473 -38.22 4.51 -26.32
CA ALA A 473 -39.20 3.46 -26.16
C ALA A 473 -39.33 2.58 -27.42
N GLN A 474 -39.75 1.35 -27.25
CA GLN A 474 -40.04 0.43 -28.37
C GLN A 474 -41.06 1.03 -29.34
N SER A 475 -42.04 1.75 -28.83
CA SER A 475 -43.14 2.37 -29.59
C SER A 475 -42.73 3.64 -30.32
N ALA A 476 -41.74 4.38 -29.82
CA ALA A 476 -41.27 5.66 -30.38
C ALA A 476 -39.88 6.00 -29.87
N PRO A 477 -39.01 6.64 -30.68
CA PRO A 477 -37.70 7.09 -30.21
C PRO A 477 -37.75 8.07 -29.03
N GLU A 478 -38.85 8.80 -28.89
CA GLU A 478 -39.08 9.80 -27.88
C GLU A 478 -40.46 9.63 -27.27
N LYS A 479 -40.52 9.15 -26.04
CA LYS A 479 -41.76 8.92 -25.33
C LYS A 479 -41.74 9.56 -23.97
N LEU A 480 -42.81 10.27 -23.60
CA LEU A 480 -42.98 10.83 -22.27
C LEU A 480 -43.20 9.73 -21.24
N ALA A 481 -42.32 9.64 -20.24
CA ALA A 481 -42.51 8.77 -19.08
C ALA A 481 -43.44 9.40 -18.04
N GLY A 482 -43.32 10.70 -17.82
CA GLY A 482 -44.15 11.44 -16.90
C GLY A 482 -43.67 12.84 -16.69
N THR A 483 -44.51 13.66 -16.04
CA THR A 483 -44.23 15.05 -15.66
C THR A 483 -44.30 15.22 -14.13
N VAL A 484 -43.30 15.85 -13.54
CA VAL A 484 -43.21 16.15 -12.12
C VAL A 484 -43.63 17.59 -11.92
N HIS A 485 -44.62 17.80 -11.05
CA HIS A 485 -45.08 19.12 -10.62
C HIS A 485 -44.42 19.49 -9.29
N LYS A 486 -43.56 20.49 -9.29
CA LYS A 486 -42.87 20.93 -8.08
C LYS A 486 -43.83 21.70 -7.16
N THR A 487 -43.61 21.56 -5.88
CA THR A 487 -44.48 22.15 -4.83
C THR A 487 -43.80 23.22 -3.99
N ASP A 488 -42.54 23.54 -4.29
CA ASP A 488 -41.72 24.56 -3.70
C ASP A 488 -41.44 24.33 -2.19
N THR A 489 -41.17 23.10 -1.82
CA THR A 489 -40.77 22.74 -0.45
C THR A 489 -39.32 23.09 -0.12
N GLY A 490 -38.48 23.31 -1.13
CA GLY A 490 -37.05 23.54 -0.97
C GLY A 490 -36.28 22.29 -0.52
N GLN A 491 -36.91 21.12 -0.58
CA GLN A 491 -36.31 19.86 -0.17
C GLN A 491 -35.80 19.09 -1.39
N TRP A 492 -34.79 18.23 -1.15
CA TRP A 492 -34.39 17.23 -2.12
C TRP A 492 -35.38 16.07 -2.07
N LEU A 493 -36.02 15.78 -3.20
CA LEU A 493 -37.01 14.72 -3.35
C LEU A 493 -36.52 13.69 -4.36
N THR A 494 -37.06 12.48 -4.25
CA THR A 494 -36.80 11.39 -5.19
C THR A 494 -38.07 11.12 -6.01
N GLN A 495 -37.95 11.14 -7.34
CA GLN A 495 -38.98 10.72 -8.27
C GLN A 495 -38.56 9.42 -8.96
N THR A 496 -39.50 8.51 -9.06
CA THR A 496 -39.31 7.22 -9.73
C THR A 496 -40.23 7.07 -10.93
N PHE A 497 -39.71 6.57 -12.04
CA PHE A 497 -40.47 6.26 -13.26
C PHE A 497 -40.26 4.79 -13.60
N THR A 498 -41.35 4.04 -13.78
CA THR A 498 -41.29 2.65 -14.23
C THR A 498 -41.68 2.59 -15.70
N LEU A 499 -40.79 2.10 -16.54
CA LEU A 499 -40.89 2.03 -17.98
C LEU A 499 -41.01 0.56 -18.39
N THR A 500 -42.13 0.22 -19.04
CA THR A 500 -42.41 -1.17 -19.44
C THR A 500 -42.07 -1.47 -20.89
N ASP A 501 -41.72 -0.44 -21.67
CA ASP A 501 -41.38 -0.54 -23.09
C ASP A 501 -40.15 0.29 -23.47
N ALA A 502 -39.24 0.48 -22.49
CA ALA A 502 -37.95 1.10 -22.77
C ALA A 502 -37.17 0.24 -23.76
N LEU A 503 -36.61 0.86 -24.76
CA LEU A 503 -35.78 0.17 -25.77
C LEU A 503 -34.29 0.41 -25.46
N PHE A 504 -33.90 1.65 -25.18
CA PHE A 504 -32.53 2.08 -24.95
C PHE A 504 -31.58 1.58 -26.06
N ASN A 505 -31.66 2.28 -27.20
CA ASN A 505 -30.93 1.94 -28.42
C ASN A 505 -30.31 3.20 -29.08
N ASP A 506 -29.95 4.18 -28.27
CA ASP A 506 -29.26 5.43 -28.65
C ASP A 506 -30.02 6.23 -29.73
N ARG A 507 -31.36 6.21 -29.73
CA ARG A 507 -32.15 6.87 -30.79
C ARG A 507 -32.47 8.33 -30.46
N LEU A 508 -32.20 8.80 -29.23
CA LEU A 508 -32.31 10.22 -28.87
C LEU A 508 -31.01 10.97 -29.27
N PRO A 509 -31.06 12.30 -29.30
CA PRO A 509 -29.88 13.10 -29.68
C PRO A 509 -28.61 12.73 -28.91
N GLY A 510 -27.49 12.60 -29.59
CA GLY A 510 -26.15 12.36 -29.06
C GLY A 510 -25.23 13.54 -29.28
N GLY A 511 -24.04 13.47 -28.71
CA GLY A 511 -22.97 14.45 -28.84
C GLY A 511 -21.64 13.92 -28.31
N GLY A 512 -20.52 14.40 -28.84
CA GLY A 512 -19.19 13.97 -28.45
C GLY A 512 -18.95 12.47 -28.69
N ASP A 513 -18.48 11.80 -27.66
CA ASP A 513 -18.17 10.37 -27.69
C ASP A 513 -19.41 9.46 -27.54
N HIS A 514 -20.60 10.06 -27.29
CA HIS A 514 -21.88 9.37 -27.16
C HIS A 514 -22.74 9.60 -28.41
N PRO A 515 -22.88 8.61 -29.28
CA PRO A 515 -23.57 8.79 -30.57
C PRO A 515 -25.06 9.02 -30.43
N GLY A 516 -25.67 8.60 -29.34
CA GLY A 516 -27.03 8.78 -28.95
C GLY A 516 -27.25 8.95 -27.47
N SER A 517 -28.49 9.03 -27.07
CA SER A 517 -28.92 8.98 -25.67
C SER A 517 -30.14 8.08 -25.53
N ASP A 518 -30.38 7.58 -24.32
CA ASP A 518 -31.49 6.66 -24.02
C ASP A 518 -32.66 7.37 -23.35
N PHE A 519 -32.40 8.42 -22.62
CA PHE A 519 -33.42 9.25 -22.03
C PHE A 519 -32.89 10.66 -21.73
N TYR A 520 -33.83 11.59 -21.48
CA TYR A 520 -33.48 12.94 -21.05
C TYR A 520 -34.53 13.51 -20.10
N ILE A 521 -34.09 14.44 -19.29
CA ILE A 521 -34.95 15.28 -18.44
C ILE A 521 -35.08 16.63 -19.11
N ALA A 522 -36.32 17.11 -19.25
CA ALA A 522 -36.65 18.44 -19.78
C ALA A 522 -37.22 19.34 -18.70
N SER A 523 -36.64 20.49 -18.50
CA SER A 523 -37.20 21.56 -17.69
C SER A 523 -38.18 22.35 -18.55
N ASN A 524 -39.45 22.41 -18.16
CA ASN A 524 -40.48 22.94 -19.02
C ASN A 524 -40.61 24.49 -18.95
N ASP A 525 -40.43 25.09 -17.79
CA ASP A 525 -40.71 26.51 -17.58
C ASP A 525 -39.50 27.28 -17.00
N SER A 526 -38.66 26.63 -16.22
CA SER A 526 -37.46 27.22 -15.62
C SER A 526 -36.37 26.18 -15.41
N ASP A 527 -35.20 26.56 -14.88
CA ASP A 527 -34.14 25.62 -14.64
C ASP A 527 -34.38 24.74 -13.40
N ASP A 528 -34.12 23.44 -13.53
CA ASP A 528 -34.24 22.45 -12.47
C ASP A 528 -32.86 21.90 -12.05
N TYR A 529 -32.76 21.55 -10.76
CA TYR A 529 -31.55 21.10 -10.10
C TYR A 529 -31.64 19.60 -9.83
N PHE A 530 -30.60 18.84 -10.22
CA PHE A 530 -30.55 17.42 -10.06
C PHE A 530 -29.25 17.00 -9.38
N HIS A 531 -29.35 15.95 -8.56
CA HIS A 531 -28.23 15.44 -7.77
C HIS A 531 -27.72 14.09 -8.29
N ARG A 532 -28.63 13.12 -8.43
CA ARG A 532 -28.28 11.75 -8.88
C ARG A 532 -29.40 11.18 -9.71
N VAL A 533 -28.99 10.46 -10.75
CA VAL A 533 -29.88 9.64 -11.54
C VAL A 533 -29.40 8.19 -11.46
N ARG A 534 -30.33 7.23 -11.30
CA ARG A 534 -30.05 5.81 -11.23
C ARG A 534 -31.06 5.04 -12.08
N VAL A 535 -30.60 4.06 -12.82
CA VAL A 535 -31.41 3.21 -13.68
C VAL A 535 -31.28 1.78 -13.20
N PHE A 536 -32.42 1.12 -12.98
CA PHE A 536 -32.52 -0.28 -12.56
C PHE A 536 -33.13 -1.11 -13.65
N ARG A 537 -32.79 -2.40 -13.69
CA ARG A 537 -33.46 -3.42 -14.48
C ARG A 537 -33.91 -4.60 -13.61
N ASP A 538 -35.08 -5.17 -13.90
CA ASP A 538 -35.68 -6.22 -13.07
C ASP A 538 -35.25 -7.64 -13.47
N ASP A 539 -34.50 -7.81 -14.56
CA ASP A 539 -34.09 -9.10 -15.12
C ASP A 539 -32.79 -9.67 -14.48
N VAL A 540 -32.11 -8.89 -13.66
CA VAL A 540 -30.91 -9.32 -12.93
C VAL A 540 -31.28 -9.53 -11.47
N ALA A 541 -31.01 -10.72 -10.93
CA ALA A 541 -31.11 -10.95 -9.51
C ALA A 541 -30.10 -10.03 -8.78
N PRO A 542 -30.49 -9.41 -7.66
CA PRO A 542 -29.56 -8.59 -6.89
C PRO A 542 -28.27 -9.36 -6.64
N THR A 543 -27.13 -8.72 -6.86
CA THR A 543 -25.82 -9.31 -6.59
C THR A 543 -25.83 -9.87 -5.18
N PRO A 544 -25.62 -11.19 -4.98
CA PRO A 544 -25.66 -11.75 -3.64
C PRO A 544 -24.61 -11.04 -2.79
N THR A 545 -25.03 -10.50 -1.65
CA THR A 545 -24.11 -10.14 -0.59
C THR A 545 -23.16 -11.31 -0.41
N PRO A 546 -21.83 -11.09 -0.38
CA PRO A 546 -20.87 -12.19 -0.19
C PRO A 546 -21.38 -13.08 0.93
N ALA A 547 -21.55 -14.36 0.66
CA ALA A 547 -22.00 -15.29 1.68
C ALA A 547 -21.00 -15.20 2.86
N PRO A 548 -21.48 -15.29 4.10
CA PRO A 548 -20.60 -15.38 5.25
C PRO A 548 -19.53 -16.43 4.94
N ILE A 549 -18.29 -16.15 5.30
CA ILE A 549 -17.18 -17.08 5.11
C ILE A 549 -17.55 -18.34 5.92
N VAL A 550 -18.19 -19.28 5.24
CA VAL A 550 -18.45 -20.59 5.86
C VAL A 550 -17.10 -21.29 5.78
N THR A 551 -16.43 -21.36 6.91
CA THR A 551 -15.29 -22.26 7.06
C THR A 551 -15.76 -23.63 6.53
N PRO A 552 -15.14 -24.22 5.49
CA PRO A 552 -15.53 -25.55 5.05
C PRO A 552 -15.38 -26.46 6.25
N THR A 553 -16.49 -27.05 6.70
CA THR A 553 -16.43 -28.10 7.73
C THR A 553 -15.48 -29.15 7.19
N PRO A 554 -14.34 -29.42 7.85
CA PRO A 554 -13.37 -30.36 7.33
C PRO A 554 -14.09 -31.69 7.15
N THR A 555 -14.22 -32.14 5.89
CA THR A 555 -14.61 -33.51 5.60
C THR A 555 -13.58 -34.38 6.28
N ALA A 556 -14.01 -35.18 7.23
CA ALA A 556 -13.16 -36.04 8.02
C ALA A 556 -12.36 -36.98 7.09
N THR A 557 -11.17 -36.54 6.75
CA THR A 557 -10.12 -37.45 6.25
C THR A 557 -9.69 -38.29 7.44
N PRO A 558 -9.55 -39.62 7.34
CA PRO A 558 -9.07 -40.41 8.44
C PRO A 558 -7.74 -39.84 8.93
N GLY A 559 -7.72 -39.38 10.19
CA GLY A 559 -6.66 -38.53 10.70
C GLY A 559 -5.26 -39.12 10.64
N PRO A 560 -4.27 -38.31 10.37
CA PRO A 560 -2.95 -38.49 10.95
C PRO A 560 -3.10 -38.36 12.47
N ILE A 561 -2.39 -39.20 13.18
CA ILE A 561 -2.29 -39.22 14.63
C ILE A 561 -2.09 -37.78 15.11
N ASP A 562 -3.00 -37.32 15.96
CA ASP A 562 -2.97 -35.99 16.60
C ASP A 562 -1.54 -35.66 17.04
N PRO A 563 -0.93 -34.55 16.58
CA PRO A 563 0.31 -34.09 17.20
C PRO A 563 -0.02 -33.81 18.67
N THR A 564 0.75 -34.39 19.55
CA THR A 564 0.67 -34.10 20.99
C THR A 564 0.69 -32.56 21.11
N PRO A 565 -0.31 -31.94 21.78
CA PRO A 565 -0.35 -30.47 21.85
C PRO A 565 0.97 -29.97 22.41
N THR A 566 1.57 -29.00 21.73
CA THR A 566 2.75 -28.29 22.21
C THR A 566 2.40 -27.70 23.58
N PRO A 567 3.16 -27.98 24.66
CA PRO A 567 2.86 -27.42 25.95
C PRO A 567 2.91 -25.88 25.86
N ASP A 568 1.97 -25.22 26.50
CA ASP A 568 1.94 -23.78 26.61
C ASP A 568 3.25 -23.23 27.22
N PRO A 569 3.77 -22.11 26.78
CA PRO A 569 4.94 -21.48 27.36
C PRO A 569 4.67 -21.10 28.82
N ILE A 570 5.65 -21.29 29.67
CA ILE A 570 5.56 -20.94 31.10
C ILE A 570 5.57 -19.41 31.22
N TYR A 571 4.55 -18.87 31.88
CA TYR A 571 4.48 -17.45 32.22
C TYR A 571 5.20 -17.16 33.55
N LYS A 572 6.03 -16.14 33.59
CA LYS A 572 6.75 -15.65 34.78
C LYS A 572 6.65 -14.14 34.88
N LEU A 573 6.19 -13.65 36.01
CA LEU A 573 6.19 -12.22 36.35
C LEU A 573 7.32 -11.94 37.36
N LEU A 574 8.22 -11.03 36.99
CA LEU A 574 9.25 -10.48 37.86
C LEU A 574 8.90 -9.03 38.20
N GLN A 575 8.58 -8.76 39.44
CA GLN A 575 8.24 -7.43 39.98
C GLN A 575 8.61 -7.37 41.45
N GLU A 576 9.24 -6.29 41.85
CA GLU A 576 9.70 -6.09 43.23
C GLU A 576 8.54 -6.23 44.24
N GLY A 577 8.70 -7.18 45.21
CA GLY A 577 7.68 -7.53 46.21
C GLY A 577 6.60 -8.52 45.73
N HIS A 578 6.51 -8.88 44.44
CA HIS A 578 5.53 -9.86 43.98
C HIS A 578 5.99 -11.29 44.23
N ARG A 579 5.18 -12.06 45.01
CA ARG A 579 5.46 -13.46 45.38
C ARG A 579 6.88 -13.72 45.90
N GLY A 580 7.44 -12.73 46.64
CA GLY A 580 8.75 -12.83 47.24
C GLY A 580 9.93 -12.56 46.30
N TYR A 581 9.67 -12.07 45.09
CA TYR A 581 10.73 -11.58 44.22
C TYR A 581 11.30 -10.25 44.75
N SER A 582 12.62 -10.16 44.82
CA SER A 582 13.39 -9.00 45.33
C SER A 582 14.71 -8.87 44.54
N GLY A 583 14.58 -8.68 43.25
CA GLY A 583 15.71 -8.66 42.34
C GLY A 583 15.64 -7.56 41.28
N THR A 584 14.83 -6.53 41.53
CA THR A 584 14.79 -5.35 40.69
C THR A 584 15.81 -4.34 41.26
N GLU A 585 16.69 -3.83 40.40
CA GLU A 585 17.54 -2.65 40.68
C GLU A 585 17.15 -1.57 39.69
N ASP A 586 16.86 -0.35 40.16
CA ASP A 586 16.59 0.76 39.26
C ASP A 586 17.06 2.10 39.80
N ALA A 587 17.41 2.99 38.90
CA ALA A 587 17.87 4.36 39.19
C ALA A 587 17.59 5.25 37.99
N TRP A 588 17.53 6.53 38.22
CA TRP A 588 17.65 7.46 37.08
C TRP A 588 18.97 8.27 37.19
N ILE A 589 19.49 8.65 36.00
CA ILE A 589 20.70 9.45 35.88
C ILE A 589 20.41 10.69 35.03
N GLY A 590 20.92 11.84 35.44
CA GLY A 590 20.64 13.08 34.69
C GLY A 590 21.41 14.28 35.29
N THR A 591 21.41 15.39 34.55
CA THR A 591 22.05 16.63 35.01
C THR A 591 21.05 17.62 35.59
N TRP A 592 19.81 17.52 35.23
CA TRP A 592 18.75 18.40 35.75
C TRP A 592 17.35 17.81 35.42
N CYS A 593 16.56 17.54 36.44
CA CYS A 593 15.17 17.15 36.32
C CYS A 593 14.29 17.97 37.25
N ALA A 594 13.08 18.30 36.84
CA ALA A 594 12.17 19.13 37.59
C ALA A 594 11.84 18.52 38.98
N GLY A 595 11.99 19.30 40.03
CA GLY A 595 11.75 18.89 41.40
C GLY A 595 12.96 18.33 42.16
N PHE A 596 14.06 18.05 41.48
CA PHE A 596 15.30 17.61 42.07
C PHE A 596 16.37 18.70 41.88
N ASN A 597 17.06 19.07 42.96
CA ASN A 597 18.09 20.11 42.95
C ASN A 597 19.44 19.55 42.48
N ASP A 598 19.48 18.52 41.65
CA ASP A 598 20.71 18.05 41.03
C ASP A 598 20.99 18.83 39.77
N THR A 599 21.93 19.74 39.82
CA THR A 599 22.34 20.59 38.71
C THR A 599 23.69 20.20 38.12
N ASP A 600 24.43 19.26 38.80
CA ASP A 600 25.77 18.87 38.41
C ASP A 600 25.94 17.39 38.01
N GLY A 601 24.90 16.58 38.18
CA GLY A 601 24.90 15.18 37.77
C GLY A 601 25.69 14.21 38.65
N HIS A 602 26.16 14.64 39.84
CA HIS A 602 26.92 13.81 40.77
C HIS A 602 26.07 13.09 41.81
N ARG A 603 24.78 13.38 41.87
CA ARG A 603 23.88 12.75 42.83
C ARG A 603 23.41 11.40 42.33
N ASN A 604 23.36 10.42 43.25
CA ASN A 604 22.71 9.14 43.02
C ASN A 604 21.18 9.25 43.28
N HIS A 605 20.37 8.62 42.43
CA HIS A 605 18.92 8.64 42.49
C HIS A 605 18.30 7.22 42.55
N GLY A 606 19.04 6.23 43.05
CA GLY A 606 18.57 4.86 43.16
C GLY A 606 17.60 4.60 44.32
N ALA A 607 17.55 5.46 45.35
CA ALA A 607 16.62 5.30 46.46
C ALA A 607 15.33 6.12 46.33
N GLU A 608 15.08 6.69 45.17
CA GLU A 608 13.92 7.52 44.96
C GLU A 608 12.71 6.68 44.46
N ASN A 609 11.53 7.08 44.87
CA ASN A 609 10.32 6.34 44.52
C ASN A 609 9.84 6.59 43.10
N ILE A 610 10.63 7.29 42.30
CA ILE A 610 10.33 7.56 40.86
C ILE A 610 11.57 7.40 40.00
N LEU A 611 11.33 7.14 38.71
CA LEU A 611 12.34 7.20 37.67
C LEU A 611 12.02 8.37 36.76
N ALA A 612 12.90 9.38 36.73
CA ALA A 612 12.69 10.57 35.93
C ALA A 612 13.19 10.35 34.50
N LEU A 613 12.34 10.68 33.53
CA LEU A 613 12.64 10.68 32.11
C LEU A 613 12.42 12.06 31.52
N ARG A 614 13.46 12.66 30.94
CA ARG A 614 13.41 13.99 30.33
C ARG A 614 14.31 14.06 29.10
N ALA A 615 13.84 14.67 28.02
CA ALA A 615 14.64 14.99 26.85
C ALA A 615 14.58 16.50 26.57
N ASN A 616 15.70 17.07 26.15
CA ASN A 616 15.82 18.43 25.60
C ASN A 616 15.15 19.54 26.40
N GLY A 617 15.76 19.88 27.57
CA GLY A 617 15.40 21.10 28.30
C GLY A 617 15.66 22.37 27.49
N ASP A 618 15.08 23.51 27.92
CA ASP A 618 15.39 24.80 27.33
C ASP A 618 16.77 25.30 27.82
N PRO A 619 17.57 25.95 26.99
CA PRO A 619 18.78 26.64 27.45
C PRO A 619 18.45 27.63 28.58
N PRO A 620 19.26 27.71 29.62
CA PRO A 620 20.57 27.08 29.84
C PRO A 620 20.51 25.65 30.42
N HIS A 621 19.34 25.03 30.55
CA HIS A 621 19.11 23.73 31.18
C HIS A 621 18.82 22.63 30.14
N GLU A 622 19.68 22.52 29.13
CA GLU A 622 19.65 21.37 28.25
C GLU A 622 20.03 20.13 29.04
N SER A 623 19.03 19.30 29.40
CA SER A 623 19.25 18.13 30.23
C SER A 623 18.49 16.90 29.69
N VAL A 624 19.14 15.77 29.88
CA VAL A 624 18.54 14.46 29.66
C VAL A 624 18.51 13.72 30.97
N CYS A 625 17.38 13.12 31.31
CA CYS A 625 17.26 12.19 32.43
C CYS A 625 16.83 10.84 31.90
N SER A 626 17.57 9.81 32.22
CA SER A 626 17.39 8.46 31.71
C SER A 626 17.20 7.49 32.87
N ALA A 627 16.29 6.51 32.72
CA ALA A 627 16.10 5.48 33.73
C ALA A 627 16.93 4.23 33.37
N LEU A 628 17.52 3.64 34.37
CA LEU A 628 18.24 2.37 34.34
C LEU A 628 17.41 1.35 35.12
N ILE A 629 17.11 0.19 34.54
CA ILE A 629 16.31 -0.84 35.18
C ILE A 629 16.94 -2.20 34.90
N ARG A 630 17.11 -3.03 35.95
CA ARG A 630 17.68 -4.37 35.89
C ARG A 630 16.84 -5.35 36.70
N PHE A 631 16.57 -6.52 36.13
CA PHE A 631 15.91 -7.64 36.83
C PHE A 631 16.86 -8.80 37.02
N ASP A 632 16.85 -9.42 38.20
CA ASP A 632 17.49 -10.72 38.39
C ASP A 632 16.67 -11.80 37.67
N LEU A 633 17.25 -12.41 36.64
CA LEU A 633 16.62 -13.46 35.83
C LEU A 633 16.91 -14.87 36.36
N SER A 634 17.50 -15.04 37.52
CA SER A 634 17.79 -16.35 38.14
C SER A 634 16.55 -17.26 38.26
N PRO A 635 15.29 -16.74 38.36
CA PRO A 635 14.09 -17.56 38.29
C PRO A 635 13.78 -18.22 36.95
N ILE A 636 14.46 -17.82 35.86
CA ILE A 636 14.33 -18.39 34.53
C ILE A 636 15.49 -19.38 34.31
N PRO A 637 15.23 -20.67 34.03
CA PRO A 637 16.30 -21.63 33.81
C PRO A 637 17.19 -21.23 32.61
N ARG A 638 18.50 -21.33 32.81
CA ARG A 638 19.47 -21.05 31.72
C ARG A 638 19.22 -21.98 30.55
N GLY A 639 19.30 -21.44 29.32
CA GLY A 639 19.00 -22.17 28.08
C GLY A 639 17.51 -22.36 27.83
N SER A 640 16.64 -21.63 28.58
CA SER A 640 15.22 -21.50 28.22
C SER A 640 15.08 -20.69 26.93
N LYS A 641 14.15 -21.08 26.05
CA LYS A 641 13.77 -20.26 24.91
C LYS A 641 12.74 -19.23 25.35
N ILE A 642 13.08 -17.95 25.26
CA ILE A 642 12.18 -16.84 25.57
C ILE A 642 11.25 -16.63 24.37
N VAL A 643 9.97 -16.72 24.60
CA VAL A 643 8.92 -16.47 23.61
C VAL A 643 8.55 -14.99 23.60
N GLU A 644 8.38 -14.43 24.79
CA GLU A 644 8.06 -13.03 24.98
C GLU A 644 8.71 -12.51 26.27
N ALA A 645 9.26 -11.30 26.22
CA ALA A 645 9.65 -10.56 27.40
C ALA A 645 9.25 -9.10 27.27
N LYS A 646 8.43 -8.62 28.17
CA LYS A 646 7.82 -7.31 28.15
C LYS A 646 8.03 -6.61 29.47
N LEU A 647 8.76 -5.48 29.42
CA LEU A 647 8.86 -4.55 30.55
C LEU A 647 7.68 -3.59 30.51
N THR A 648 6.89 -3.57 31.58
CA THR A 648 5.78 -2.64 31.75
C THR A 648 6.09 -1.67 32.87
N VAL A 649 6.01 -0.37 32.60
CA VAL A 649 6.27 0.71 33.56
C VAL A 649 5.04 1.62 33.70
N LYS A 650 4.88 2.23 34.89
CA LYS A 650 3.74 3.08 35.23
C LYS A 650 4.13 4.55 35.29
N GLY A 651 3.57 5.37 34.42
CA GLY A 651 3.65 6.83 34.55
C GLY A 651 2.81 7.34 35.72
N VAL A 652 3.45 8.10 36.62
CA VAL A 652 2.81 8.66 37.82
C VAL A 652 2.71 10.18 37.78
N TRP A 653 3.50 10.85 36.95
CA TRP A 653 3.44 12.30 36.74
C TRP A 653 4.09 12.72 35.43
N ARG A 654 3.72 13.88 34.92
CA ARG A 654 4.32 14.52 33.72
C ARG A 654 4.24 16.04 33.80
N SER A 655 5.21 16.73 33.19
CA SER A 655 5.29 18.20 33.21
C SER A 655 4.29 18.90 32.26
N ASN A 656 3.92 18.26 31.17
CA ASN A 656 2.94 18.78 30.21
C ASN A 656 2.30 17.63 29.42
N TYR A 657 1.45 17.96 28.43
CA TYR A 657 0.69 16.96 27.65
C TYR A 657 1.43 16.43 26.40
N ALA A 658 2.68 16.83 26.17
CA ALA A 658 3.43 16.29 25.05
C ALA A 658 3.74 14.80 25.25
N ARG A 659 3.88 14.06 24.17
CA ARG A 659 4.35 12.68 24.19
C ARG A 659 5.85 12.65 24.45
N LEU A 660 6.30 11.73 25.28
CA LEU A 660 7.72 11.41 25.46
C LEU A 660 8.03 10.15 24.65
N TYR A 661 9.11 10.20 23.90
CA TYR A 661 9.67 9.02 23.24
C TYR A 661 10.91 8.57 23.99
N ALA A 662 10.99 7.29 24.30
CA ALA A 662 12.12 6.71 25.02
C ALA A 662 12.66 5.49 24.27
N ASN A 663 13.95 5.52 24.01
CA ASN A 663 14.71 4.41 23.47
C ASN A 663 15.12 3.46 24.58
N ALA A 664 14.96 2.15 24.38
CA ALA A 664 15.43 1.10 25.27
C ALA A 664 16.78 0.54 24.78
N PHE A 665 17.84 0.71 25.57
CA PHE A 665 19.18 0.22 25.26
C PHE A 665 19.62 -0.85 26.24
N ASP A 666 20.24 -1.93 25.74
CA ASP A 666 20.95 -2.91 26.56
C ASP A 666 22.24 -2.28 27.12
N LEU A 667 22.39 -2.23 28.44
CA LEU A 667 23.59 -1.73 29.06
C LEU A 667 24.74 -2.74 28.92
N ARG A 668 25.94 -2.23 28.65
CA ARG A 668 27.16 -3.00 28.45
C ARG A 668 28.12 -2.94 29.64
N GLN A 669 27.87 -1.98 30.54
CA GLN A 669 28.67 -1.76 31.71
C GLN A 669 27.87 -2.02 33.00
N ARG A 670 28.46 -2.75 33.96
CA ARG A 670 27.82 -3.02 35.25
C ARG A 670 27.77 -1.75 36.09
N TRP A 671 26.56 -1.39 36.49
CA TRP A 671 26.26 -0.28 37.37
C TRP A 671 25.72 -0.76 38.72
N ARG A 672 25.52 0.15 39.65
CA ARG A 672 24.92 -0.13 40.95
C ARG A 672 23.86 0.92 41.27
N GLU A 673 22.72 0.49 41.77
CA GLU A 673 21.60 1.31 42.13
C GLU A 673 21.96 2.41 43.13
N ASP A 674 22.68 2.07 44.19
CA ASP A 674 23.09 2.95 45.25
C ASP A 674 24.27 3.89 44.88
N GLN A 675 24.81 3.85 43.66
CA GLN A 675 26.03 4.54 43.25
C GLN A 675 25.97 5.21 41.85
N ALA A 676 25.09 4.77 40.99
CA ALA A 676 25.04 5.29 39.63
C ALA A 676 24.68 6.79 39.62
N THR A 677 25.41 7.56 38.85
CA THR A 677 25.23 9.00 38.63
C THR A 677 25.28 9.27 37.12
N TRP A 678 25.18 10.53 36.73
CA TRP A 678 25.39 10.92 35.33
C TRP A 678 26.83 10.60 34.85
N PHE A 679 27.80 10.67 35.72
CA PHE A 679 29.25 10.50 35.40
C PHE A 679 29.76 9.08 35.68
N ASP A 680 29.25 8.42 36.70
CA ASP A 680 29.76 7.14 37.16
C ASP A 680 28.70 6.03 37.10
N ALA A 681 29.09 4.87 36.60
CA ALA A 681 28.27 3.65 36.66
C ALA A 681 28.22 3.10 38.11
N ARG A 682 29.30 3.32 38.87
CA ARG A 682 29.47 3.01 40.28
C ARG A 682 30.69 3.75 40.81
N ASN A 683 30.83 3.85 42.09
CA ASN A 683 31.93 4.59 42.76
C ASN A 683 33.33 4.26 42.18
N GLY A 684 33.97 5.29 41.62
CA GLY A 684 35.29 5.19 40.99
C GLY A 684 35.34 4.46 39.64
N VAL A 685 34.19 4.18 39.03
CA VAL A 685 34.12 3.59 37.70
C VAL A 685 33.20 4.46 36.81
N PRO A 686 33.77 5.37 36.04
CA PRO A 686 33.00 6.26 35.19
C PRO A 686 32.30 5.47 34.04
N TRP A 687 31.23 6.05 33.49
CA TRP A 687 30.72 5.66 32.18
C TRP A 687 31.79 5.97 31.12
N ASP A 688 31.76 5.24 30.01
CA ASP A 688 32.62 5.52 28.86
C ASP A 688 32.40 6.96 28.34
N GLN A 689 31.12 7.38 28.35
CA GLN A 689 30.76 8.80 28.24
C GLN A 689 29.67 9.15 29.27
N PRO A 690 29.66 10.39 29.80
CA PRO A 690 28.67 10.81 30.78
C PRO A 690 27.24 10.55 30.26
N GLY A 691 26.38 10.09 31.17
CA GLY A 691 24.99 9.72 30.82
C GLY A 691 24.82 8.31 30.26
N ALA A 692 25.85 7.48 30.36
CA ALA A 692 25.90 6.14 29.73
C ALA A 692 25.74 6.20 28.20
N GLU A 693 26.35 7.22 27.57
CA GLU A 693 26.22 7.53 26.17
C GLU A 693 27.29 6.88 25.28
N GLY A 694 28.36 6.35 25.87
CA GLY A 694 29.49 5.80 25.14
C GLY A 694 29.23 4.41 24.54
N PRO A 695 29.99 4.01 23.51
CA PRO A 695 29.88 2.66 22.92
C PRO A 695 30.26 1.53 23.89
N GLY A 696 31.06 1.84 24.97
CA GLY A 696 31.32 0.93 26.06
C GLY A 696 30.16 0.77 27.03
N ASP A 697 29.23 1.72 27.06
CA ASP A 697 28.10 1.78 27.99
C ASP A 697 26.83 1.14 27.40
N ARG A 698 26.56 1.41 26.14
CA ARG A 698 25.38 0.93 25.41
C ARG A 698 25.63 0.82 23.91
N PRO A 699 24.80 0.07 23.14
CA PRO A 699 24.83 0.11 21.67
C PRO A 699 24.38 1.48 21.16
N ALA A 700 24.79 1.82 19.95
CA ALA A 700 24.31 3.02 19.28
C ALA A 700 22.81 2.93 18.92
N ILE A 701 22.29 1.72 18.76
CA ILE A 701 20.93 1.42 18.34
C ILE A 701 20.11 0.93 19.52
N PRO A 702 18.91 1.49 19.75
CA PRO A 702 17.99 0.97 20.76
C PRO A 702 17.39 -0.37 20.31
N TRP A 703 17.05 -1.21 21.28
CA TRP A 703 16.29 -2.44 21.04
C TRP A 703 14.83 -2.17 20.76
N ASP A 704 14.26 -1.21 21.44
CA ASP A 704 12.87 -0.81 21.28
C ASP A 704 12.77 0.71 21.45
N THR A 705 11.74 1.28 20.89
CA THR A 705 11.37 2.68 21.07
C THR A 705 9.91 2.77 21.46
N SER A 706 9.68 3.05 22.72
CA SER A 706 8.32 3.25 23.24
C SER A 706 7.96 4.72 23.29
N TYR A 707 6.71 5.04 23.05
CA TYR A 707 6.17 6.36 23.29
C TYR A 707 5.29 6.36 24.54
N MET A 708 5.51 7.36 25.39
CA MET A 708 4.70 7.62 26.56
C MET A 708 3.79 8.79 26.21
N GLY A 709 2.54 8.49 25.90
CA GLY A 709 1.55 9.48 25.53
C GLY A 709 0.35 9.40 26.43
N SER A 710 -0.49 10.41 26.43
CA SER A 710 -1.68 10.39 27.26
C SER A 710 -2.93 10.24 26.44
N ASP A 711 -3.85 9.54 26.99
CA ASP A 711 -5.28 9.81 26.80
C ASP A 711 -5.57 11.17 27.46
N PRO A 712 -6.10 12.17 26.73
CA PRO A 712 -6.50 13.45 27.31
C PRO A 712 -7.51 13.32 28.45
N ALA A 713 -8.26 12.21 28.51
CA ALA A 713 -9.22 11.92 29.56
C ALA A 713 -8.57 11.38 30.85
N GLN A 714 -7.29 10.90 30.79
CA GLN A 714 -6.57 10.36 31.95
C GLN A 714 -5.15 10.95 32.03
N PRO A 715 -4.98 12.20 32.42
CA PRO A 715 -3.75 12.96 32.24
C PRO A 715 -2.50 12.41 32.95
N ASN A 716 -2.59 11.55 33.94
CA ASN A 716 -1.44 11.11 34.75
C ASN A 716 -1.34 9.59 34.93
N GLN A 717 -2.05 8.76 34.13
CA GLN A 717 -2.18 7.35 34.45
C GLN A 717 -2.00 6.46 33.20
N GLY A 718 -0.80 6.46 32.60
CA GLY A 718 -0.44 5.51 31.53
C GLY A 718 0.32 4.30 32.06
N TRP A 719 0.05 3.14 31.54
CA TRP A 719 0.97 2.01 31.52
C TRP A 719 1.67 1.99 30.16
N TYR A 720 2.99 1.75 30.17
CA TYR A 720 3.82 1.75 28.97
C TYR A 720 4.58 0.45 28.87
N ASP A 721 4.43 -0.22 27.76
CA ASP A 721 5.06 -1.49 27.46
C ASP A 721 6.29 -1.28 26.58
N ILE A 722 7.36 -2.02 26.89
CA ILE A 722 8.64 -2.00 26.19
C ILE A 722 9.02 -3.46 25.95
N TYR A 723 9.18 -3.86 24.71
CA TYR A 723 9.45 -5.23 24.34
C TYR A 723 10.95 -5.53 24.34
N LEU A 724 11.35 -6.46 25.19
CA LEU A 724 12.76 -6.79 25.47
C LEU A 724 13.09 -8.26 25.15
N THR A 725 12.30 -8.95 24.35
CA THR A 725 12.44 -10.39 24.10
C THR A 725 13.88 -10.78 23.71
N PRO A 726 14.53 -10.17 22.71
CA PRO A 726 15.89 -10.54 22.32
C PRO A 726 16.94 -10.25 23.39
N ILE A 727 16.79 -9.13 24.12
CA ILE A 727 17.71 -8.78 25.22
C ILE A 727 17.59 -9.81 26.35
N VAL A 728 16.37 -10.15 26.72
CA VAL A 728 16.12 -11.11 27.80
C VAL A 728 16.60 -12.51 27.38
N GLN A 729 16.45 -12.89 26.11
CA GLN A 729 17.03 -14.14 25.61
C GLN A 729 18.55 -14.15 25.79
N LYS A 730 19.24 -13.08 25.34
CA LYS A 730 20.69 -12.91 25.54
C LYS A 730 21.08 -13.03 27.01
N TRP A 731 20.35 -12.36 27.91
CA TRP A 731 20.66 -12.39 29.35
C TRP A 731 20.39 -13.74 30.00
N VAL A 732 19.41 -14.52 29.52
CA VAL A 732 19.16 -15.87 30.00
C VAL A 732 20.25 -16.83 29.52
N ASP A 733 20.75 -16.67 28.31
CA ASP A 733 21.85 -17.48 27.77
C ASP A 733 23.20 -17.08 28.37
N HIS A 734 23.41 -15.79 28.58
CA HIS A 734 24.63 -15.16 29.07
C HIS A 734 24.36 -14.23 30.28
N PRO A 735 24.05 -14.79 31.48
CA PRO A 735 23.68 -14.02 32.64
C PRO A 735 24.74 -12.96 33.08
N GLU A 736 25.97 -13.19 32.72
CA GLU A 736 27.08 -12.25 32.98
C GLU A 736 26.98 -10.94 32.20
N THR A 737 26.14 -10.88 31.17
CA THR A 737 25.87 -9.71 30.33
C THR A 737 24.62 -8.95 30.73
N ASN A 738 23.88 -9.42 31.75
CA ASN A 738 22.70 -8.73 32.25
C ASN A 738 23.08 -7.54 33.12
N PHE A 739 23.30 -6.41 32.48
CA PHE A 739 23.46 -5.12 33.15
C PHE A 739 22.18 -4.27 33.11
N GLY A 740 21.07 -4.81 32.61
CA GLY A 740 19.77 -4.15 32.55
C GLY A 740 19.61 -3.28 31.33
N VAL A 741 18.48 -2.57 31.29
CA VAL A 741 18.06 -1.71 30.20
C VAL A 741 18.11 -0.24 30.62
N MET A 742 18.53 0.64 29.72
CA MET A 742 18.41 2.08 29.85
C MET A 742 17.25 2.58 29.02
N LEU A 743 16.31 3.29 29.64
CA LEU A 743 15.28 4.07 28.95
C LEU A 743 15.77 5.50 28.78
N ARG A 744 16.16 5.84 27.55
CA ARG A 744 16.69 7.16 27.20
C ARG A 744 15.71 7.96 26.37
N PRO A 745 15.15 9.04 26.89
CA PRO A 745 14.27 9.92 26.13
C PRO A 745 15.02 10.73 25.06
N PHE A 746 14.32 11.09 23.98
CA PHE A 746 14.99 11.83 22.90
C PHE A 746 14.14 12.90 22.21
N ALA A 747 12.85 12.98 22.41
CA ALA A 747 12.01 13.95 21.73
C ALA A 747 11.03 14.62 22.66
N ASN A 748 10.66 15.85 22.28
CA ASN A 748 9.74 16.76 22.97
C ASN A 748 10.26 17.31 24.31
N LYS A 749 9.89 18.53 24.59
CA LYS A 749 10.20 19.21 25.86
C LYS A 749 9.20 18.80 26.94
N VAL A 750 9.33 17.57 27.43
CA VAL A 750 8.45 17.00 28.44
C VAL A 750 9.24 16.13 29.40
N GLU A 751 8.81 16.09 30.64
CA GLU A 751 9.32 15.20 31.67
C GLU A 751 8.22 14.28 32.14
N TYR A 752 8.53 12.99 32.25
CA TYR A 752 7.68 11.96 32.83
C TYR A 752 8.37 11.36 34.06
N TRP A 753 7.59 11.08 35.10
CA TRP A 753 8.02 10.26 36.22
C TRP A 753 7.34 8.92 36.15
N LEU A 754 8.13 7.86 36.14
CA LEU A 754 7.66 6.49 36.28
C LEU A 754 7.78 6.05 37.71
N ALA A 755 6.95 5.11 38.15
CA ALA A 755 7.11 4.46 39.44
C ALA A 755 8.40 3.62 39.44
N SER A 756 9.24 3.73 40.47
CA SER A 756 10.44 2.90 40.68
C SER A 756 10.13 1.63 41.46
N SER A 757 11.13 0.78 41.74
CA SER A 757 11.02 -0.39 42.59
C SER A 757 10.72 -0.03 44.07
N GLU A 758 10.98 1.21 44.50
CA GLU A 758 10.63 1.77 45.82
C GLU A 758 9.24 2.35 45.91
N TYR A 759 8.51 2.44 44.81
CA TYR A 759 7.20 3.07 44.83
C TYR A 759 6.26 2.43 45.82
N ALA A 760 5.56 3.25 46.64
CA ALA A 760 4.75 2.76 47.75
C ALA A 760 3.68 1.76 47.35
N ASN A 761 3.03 1.97 46.20
CA ASN A 761 2.09 1.00 45.63
C ASN A 761 2.85 -0.04 44.81
N ALA A 762 3.05 -1.23 45.37
CA ALA A 762 3.78 -2.30 44.71
C ALA A 762 3.23 -2.71 43.33
N ASN A 763 1.91 -2.53 43.07
CA ASN A 763 1.35 -2.81 41.76
C ASN A 763 1.82 -1.84 40.65
N TYR A 764 2.37 -0.69 41.01
CA TYR A 764 2.84 0.33 40.07
C TYR A 764 4.34 0.19 39.73
N ARG A 765 5.06 -0.61 40.46
CA ARG A 765 6.49 -0.87 40.28
C ARG A 765 6.77 -1.46 38.90
N PRO A 766 7.95 -1.25 38.32
CA PRO A 766 8.33 -1.88 37.06
C PRO A 766 8.15 -3.39 37.14
N LYS A 767 7.62 -3.98 36.07
CA LYS A 767 7.42 -5.42 35.98
C LYS A 767 7.93 -5.95 34.64
N LEU A 768 8.61 -7.10 34.72
CA LEU A 768 9.04 -7.84 33.55
C LEU A 768 8.20 -9.12 33.44
N GLU A 769 7.38 -9.20 32.41
CA GLU A 769 6.56 -10.35 32.08
C GLU A 769 7.28 -11.20 31.04
N ILE A 770 7.51 -12.48 31.34
CA ILE A 770 8.29 -13.38 30.49
C ILE A 770 7.46 -14.64 30.21
N ARG A 771 7.39 -15.02 28.94
CA ARG A 771 6.90 -16.33 28.50
C ARG A 771 8.07 -17.10 27.92
N TYR A 772 8.24 -18.37 28.34
CA TYR A 772 9.39 -19.16 27.92
C TYR A 772 9.12 -20.68 27.93
N TYR A 773 9.87 -21.38 27.12
CA TYR A 773 10.00 -22.83 27.25
C TYR A 773 11.27 -23.20 28.00
N PRO A 774 11.20 -24.07 29.01
CA PRO A 774 12.40 -24.51 29.73
C PRO A 774 13.28 -25.37 28.81
N PRO A 775 14.58 -25.54 29.16
CA PRO A 775 15.48 -26.38 28.37
C PRO A 775 14.94 -27.80 28.18
N GLY A 776 14.86 -28.26 26.93
CA GLY A 776 14.26 -29.56 26.57
C GLY A 776 12.73 -29.60 26.57
N GLY A 777 12.08 -28.45 26.86
CA GLY A 777 10.61 -28.35 26.93
C GLY A 777 9.91 -28.07 25.60
N ILE A 778 10.67 -27.78 24.53
CA ILE A 778 10.10 -27.73 23.20
C ILE A 778 10.02 -29.17 22.70
N PRO A 779 8.81 -29.73 22.43
CA PRO A 779 8.77 -30.99 21.69
C PRO A 779 9.56 -30.83 20.41
N PRO A 780 10.33 -31.83 19.98
CA PRO A 780 10.89 -31.77 18.66
C PRO A 780 9.71 -31.51 17.72
N THR A 781 9.79 -30.46 16.93
CA THR A 781 8.86 -30.21 15.83
C THR A 781 8.69 -31.56 15.16
N ALA A 782 7.47 -32.10 15.14
CA ALA A 782 7.22 -33.37 14.50
C ALA A 782 7.62 -33.15 13.06
N THR A 783 8.82 -33.61 12.75
CA THR A 783 9.27 -33.74 11.37
C THR A 783 8.22 -34.67 10.75
N PRO A 784 7.44 -34.22 9.76
CA PRO A 784 6.51 -35.11 9.10
C PRO A 784 7.30 -36.33 8.72
N THR A 785 6.89 -37.51 9.17
CA THR A 785 7.47 -38.77 8.77
C THR A 785 7.13 -38.95 7.31
N VAL A 786 7.88 -38.27 6.45
CA VAL A 786 7.95 -38.61 5.04
C VAL A 786 8.60 -40.00 4.99
N THR A 787 7.90 -40.93 4.40
CA THR A 787 8.51 -42.18 3.90
C THR A 787 9.86 -41.78 3.32
N PRO A 788 10.98 -42.46 3.66
CA PRO A 788 12.30 -42.00 3.29
C PRO A 788 12.38 -41.87 1.76
N LEU A 789 12.21 -40.65 1.30
CA LEU A 789 12.73 -40.23 0.03
C LEU A 789 14.27 -40.28 0.17
N PRO A 790 15.02 -40.78 -0.78
CA PRO A 790 16.46 -40.92 -0.64
C PRO A 790 17.03 -39.57 -0.16
N THR A 791 17.88 -39.64 0.85
CA THR A 791 18.56 -38.52 1.50
C THR A 791 18.89 -37.44 0.46
N PRO A 792 18.38 -36.21 0.54
CA PRO A 792 18.82 -35.18 -0.37
C PRO A 792 20.31 -35.00 -0.15
N THR A 793 21.06 -35.21 -1.20
CA THR A 793 22.46 -34.76 -1.28
C THR A 793 22.43 -33.29 -0.91
N PRO A 794 23.31 -32.76 -0.04
CA PRO A 794 23.34 -31.34 0.28
C PRO A 794 23.31 -30.58 -1.04
N VAL A 795 22.32 -29.66 -1.17
CA VAL A 795 22.27 -28.77 -2.34
C VAL A 795 23.55 -27.97 -2.31
N PRO A 796 24.42 -28.06 -3.32
CA PRO A 796 25.63 -27.27 -3.34
C PRO A 796 25.23 -25.78 -3.27
N ASP A 797 25.92 -25.01 -2.45
CA ASP A 797 25.84 -23.57 -2.46
C ASP A 797 25.92 -23.08 -3.90
N THR A 798 24.88 -22.44 -4.41
CA THR A 798 24.76 -22.10 -5.83
C THR A 798 24.97 -20.62 -6.06
N GLY A 799 25.35 -20.19 -7.26
CA GLY A 799 25.47 -18.82 -7.67
C GLY A 799 24.30 -18.36 -8.56
N VAL A 800 24.21 -17.07 -8.81
CA VAL A 800 23.24 -16.42 -9.71
C VAL A 800 23.99 -15.65 -10.78
N ILE A 801 23.53 -15.74 -12.04
CA ILE A 801 24.01 -14.93 -13.17
C ILE A 801 22.81 -14.17 -13.71
N ARG A 802 22.89 -12.85 -13.79
CA ARG A 802 21.82 -11.98 -14.29
C ARG A 802 22.37 -10.82 -15.08
N GLY A 803 21.51 -10.11 -15.82
CA GLY A 803 21.90 -8.90 -16.55
C GLY A 803 20.81 -8.34 -17.42
N VAL A 804 21.18 -7.33 -18.20
CA VAL A 804 20.27 -6.62 -19.11
C VAL A 804 20.89 -6.60 -20.52
N VAL A 805 20.08 -6.90 -21.53
CA VAL A 805 20.40 -6.59 -22.93
C VAL A 805 19.70 -5.29 -23.28
N PHE A 806 20.43 -4.30 -23.76
CA PHE A 806 19.90 -2.95 -23.92
C PHE A 806 20.37 -2.27 -25.20
N HIS A 807 19.54 -1.32 -25.66
CA HIS A 807 19.87 -0.46 -26.78
C HIS A 807 20.74 0.71 -26.28
N ASP A 808 22.04 0.63 -26.46
CA ASP A 808 23.01 1.66 -26.06
C ASP A 808 22.95 2.89 -26.98
N ARG A 809 21.89 3.68 -26.86
CA ARG A 809 21.67 4.90 -27.63
C ARG A 809 22.71 6.00 -27.35
N LEU A 810 23.25 5.97 -26.14
CA LEU A 810 24.14 6.99 -25.63
C LEU A 810 25.61 6.63 -25.81
N GLY A 811 25.90 5.38 -26.23
CA GLY A 811 27.28 4.87 -26.35
C GLY A 811 28.02 4.81 -25.02
N THR A 812 27.31 4.66 -23.92
CA THR A 812 27.85 4.68 -22.56
C THR A 812 28.29 3.29 -22.07
N GLY A 813 27.85 2.22 -22.75
CA GLY A 813 28.06 0.84 -22.30
C GLY A 813 27.31 0.48 -21.01
N SER A 814 26.33 1.29 -20.61
CA SER A 814 25.55 1.12 -19.39
C SER A 814 24.06 0.97 -19.70
N PRO A 815 23.34 0.03 -19.06
CA PRO A 815 21.90 -0.08 -19.22
C PRO A 815 21.12 1.13 -18.62
N VAL A 816 21.77 1.97 -17.82
CA VAL A 816 21.15 3.13 -17.19
C VAL A 816 20.73 4.14 -18.27
N TYR A 817 19.45 4.49 -18.31
CA TYR A 817 18.80 5.35 -19.29
C TYR A 817 18.71 4.78 -20.73
N ASN A 818 19.07 3.52 -20.91
CA ASN A 818 18.99 2.83 -22.19
C ASN A 818 17.85 1.81 -22.18
N PRO A 819 16.96 1.77 -23.20
CA PRO A 819 15.84 0.82 -23.21
C PRO A 819 16.33 -0.62 -23.37
N GLY A 820 15.72 -1.52 -22.62
CA GLY A 820 15.99 -2.95 -22.76
C GLY A 820 15.52 -3.53 -24.09
N ILE A 821 16.19 -4.59 -24.57
CA ILE A 821 15.83 -5.32 -25.77
C ILE A 821 15.23 -6.66 -25.34
N ALA A 822 13.95 -6.85 -25.63
CA ALA A 822 13.19 -8.04 -25.28
C ALA A 822 13.47 -9.22 -26.23
N GLN A 823 13.19 -10.45 -25.75
CA GLN A 823 13.23 -11.68 -26.55
C GLN A 823 14.61 -12.01 -27.14
N VAL A 824 15.68 -11.52 -26.50
CA VAL A 824 17.05 -11.90 -26.85
C VAL A 824 17.40 -13.18 -26.12
N THR A 825 17.86 -14.19 -26.84
CA THR A 825 18.25 -15.46 -26.23
C THR A 825 19.63 -15.37 -25.58
N ILE A 826 19.70 -15.69 -24.30
CA ILE A 826 20.96 -15.83 -23.54
C ILE A 826 21.18 -17.30 -23.23
N ARG A 827 22.40 -17.79 -23.52
CA ARG A 827 22.81 -19.17 -23.32
C ARG A 827 23.94 -19.25 -22.32
N LEU A 828 23.75 -20.07 -21.30
CA LEU A 828 24.77 -20.42 -20.30
C LEU A 828 25.23 -21.85 -20.52
N GLU A 829 26.51 -22.06 -20.76
CA GLU A 829 27.10 -23.36 -21.04
C GLU A 829 28.16 -23.72 -20.00
N SER A 830 27.98 -24.85 -19.31
CA SER A 830 28.98 -25.39 -18.37
C SER A 830 30.17 -25.94 -19.11
N GLN A 831 31.36 -25.45 -18.82
CA GLN A 831 32.60 -25.98 -19.42
C GLN A 831 32.96 -27.42 -18.95
N ALA A 832 32.52 -27.77 -17.75
CA ALA A 832 32.79 -29.10 -17.19
C ALA A 832 31.92 -30.21 -17.81
N SER A 833 30.66 -29.91 -18.13
CA SER A 833 29.69 -30.90 -18.60
C SER A 833 29.27 -30.70 -20.06
N GLY A 834 29.56 -29.56 -20.67
CA GLY A 834 29.04 -29.16 -21.98
C GLY A 834 27.53 -28.91 -22.02
N LYS A 835 26.84 -28.98 -20.86
CA LYS A 835 25.40 -28.76 -20.79
C LYS A 835 25.14 -27.28 -20.91
N ALA A 836 24.19 -26.89 -21.79
CA ALA A 836 23.73 -25.52 -21.95
C ALA A 836 22.32 -25.36 -21.45
N THR A 837 22.04 -24.20 -20.88
CA THR A 837 20.70 -23.72 -20.49
C THR A 837 20.48 -22.38 -21.17
N GLU A 838 19.26 -22.14 -21.66
CA GLU A 838 18.91 -20.91 -22.35
C GLU A 838 17.74 -20.20 -21.64
N THR A 839 17.74 -18.89 -21.68
CA THR A 839 16.64 -18.02 -21.27
C THR A 839 16.48 -16.90 -22.29
N ALA A 840 15.30 -16.29 -22.37
CA ALA A 840 15.09 -15.11 -23.20
C ALA A 840 14.94 -13.89 -22.30
N THR A 841 15.38 -12.73 -22.79
CA THR A 841 15.19 -11.47 -22.07
C THR A 841 13.71 -11.08 -22.03
N ASP A 842 13.30 -10.53 -20.91
CA ASP A 842 11.97 -9.95 -20.71
C ASP A 842 11.77 -8.65 -21.53
N HIS A 843 10.60 -8.03 -21.39
CA HIS A 843 10.28 -6.77 -22.06
C HIS A 843 11.18 -5.57 -21.70
N ARG A 844 12.01 -5.70 -20.68
CA ARG A 844 13.04 -4.74 -20.23
C ARG A 844 14.46 -5.17 -20.58
N GLY A 845 14.59 -6.22 -21.33
CA GLY A 845 15.88 -6.80 -21.66
C GLY A 845 16.56 -7.56 -20.54
N ARG A 846 15.90 -7.87 -19.42
CA ARG A 846 16.48 -8.56 -18.28
C ARG A 846 16.48 -10.07 -18.48
N TYR A 847 17.54 -10.72 -17.99
CA TYR A 847 17.63 -12.17 -17.94
C TYR A 847 18.27 -12.63 -16.62
N SER A 848 18.01 -13.88 -16.22
CA SER A 848 18.63 -14.50 -15.05
C SER A 848 18.76 -16.01 -15.18
N PHE A 849 19.85 -16.54 -14.61
CA PHE A 849 20.06 -17.96 -14.32
C PHE A 849 20.28 -18.11 -12.82
N ILE A 850 19.40 -18.83 -12.17
CA ILE A 850 19.44 -19.09 -10.73
C ILE A 850 19.88 -20.52 -10.44
N ASN A 851 20.32 -20.80 -9.22
CA ASN A 851 20.75 -22.13 -8.77
C ASN A 851 21.89 -22.73 -9.63
N ILE A 852 22.85 -21.91 -10.04
CA ILE A 852 23.98 -22.33 -10.84
C ILE A 852 25.06 -22.92 -9.93
N ALA A 853 25.38 -24.18 -10.13
CA ALA A 853 26.45 -24.85 -9.37
C ALA A 853 27.80 -24.14 -9.54
N PRO A 854 28.65 -24.09 -8.51
CA PRO A 854 30.01 -23.56 -8.66
C PRO A 854 30.79 -24.25 -9.80
N GLY A 855 31.47 -23.43 -10.61
CA GLY A 855 32.24 -23.97 -11.76
C GLY A 855 32.48 -22.95 -12.86
N SER A 856 33.11 -23.38 -13.94
CA SER A 856 33.39 -22.53 -15.10
C SER A 856 32.26 -22.62 -16.13
N TYR A 857 31.78 -21.47 -16.56
CA TYR A 857 30.69 -21.33 -17.51
C TYR A 857 31.03 -20.31 -18.59
N VAL A 858 30.44 -20.51 -19.77
CA VAL A 858 30.42 -19.50 -20.84
C VAL A 858 29.02 -19.01 -20.98
N LEU A 859 28.84 -17.72 -20.72
CA LEU A 859 27.59 -16.98 -20.97
C LEU A 859 27.67 -16.38 -22.37
N ARG A 860 26.71 -16.69 -23.22
CA ARG A 860 26.61 -16.17 -24.59
C ARG A 860 25.28 -15.49 -24.81
N GLU A 861 25.32 -14.36 -25.42
CA GLU A 861 24.17 -13.76 -26.05
C GLU A 861 24.04 -14.25 -27.49
N ILE A 862 22.83 -14.52 -27.95
CA ILE A 862 22.54 -14.78 -29.37
C ILE A 862 22.08 -13.45 -29.97
N GLN A 863 22.96 -12.86 -30.77
CA GLN A 863 22.78 -11.51 -31.33
C GLN A 863 21.39 -11.33 -31.97
N PRO A 864 20.62 -10.34 -31.55
CA PRO A 864 19.30 -10.07 -32.12
C PRO A 864 19.41 -9.45 -33.53
N THR A 865 18.51 -9.84 -34.42
CA THR A 865 18.49 -9.36 -35.78
C THR A 865 18.25 -7.84 -35.84
N GLY A 866 19.06 -7.10 -36.59
CA GLY A 866 18.95 -5.63 -36.76
C GLY A 866 19.78 -4.82 -35.78
N TRP A 867 20.59 -5.48 -34.94
CA TRP A 867 21.45 -4.85 -33.94
C TRP A 867 22.95 -5.08 -34.24
N SER A 868 23.80 -4.20 -33.70
CA SER A 868 25.26 -4.38 -33.74
C SER A 868 25.70 -5.52 -32.85
N GLU A 869 26.96 -5.94 -32.98
CA GLU A 869 27.60 -6.82 -31.99
C GLU A 869 27.53 -6.20 -30.60
N ALA A 870 27.35 -7.06 -29.58
CA ALA A 870 27.22 -6.66 -28.19
C ALA A 870 28.52 -6.07 -27.60
N GLN A 871 28.36 -5.20 -26.60
CA GLN A 871 29.46 -4.77 -25.74
C GLN A 871 29.08 -5.10 -24.27
N PRO A 872 29.86 -5.94 -23.54
CA PRO A 872 31.05 -6.70 -24.00
C PRO A 872 30.72 -7.71 -25.09
N ALA A 873 31.76 -8.31 -25.70
CA ALA A 873 31.62 -9.28 -26.80
C ALA A 873 30.62 -10.39 -26.47
N ASP A 874 30.04 -11.02 -27.51
CA ASP A 874 28.92 -12.00 -27.46
C ASP A 874 29.11 -13.20 -26.51
N SER A 875 30.24 -13.32 -25.84
CA SER A 875 30.49 -14.37 -24.85
C SER A 875 31.37 -13.91 -23.71
N VAL A 876 30.98 -14.27 -22.49
CA VAL A 876 31.71 -13.97 -21.25
C VAL A 876 32.03 -15.28 -20.53
N LEU A 877 33.30 -15.47 -20.16
CA LEU A 877 33.74 -16.59 -19.33
C LEU A 877 33.53 -16.23 -17.85
N LEU A 878 32.83 -17.07 -17.13
CA LEU A 878 32.51 -16.86 -15.71
C LEU A 878 33.03 -18.05 -14.87
N GLN A 879 33.59 -17.69 -13.72
CA GLN A 879 33.92 -18.65 -12.66
C GLN A 879 32.90 -18.47 -11.54
N VAL A 880 31.83 -19.25 -11.57
CA VAL A 880 30.75 -19.16 -10.58
C VAL A 880 31.25 -19.71 -9.25
N GLN A 881 31.15 -18.92 -8.20
CA GLN A 881 31.42 -19.26 -6.81
C GLN A 881 30.11 -19.45 -6.03
N PRO A 882 30.12 -20.19 -4.92
CA PRO A 882 28.99 -20.32 -4.04
C PRO A 882 28.49 -18.93 -3.56
N ASN A 883 27.16 -18.73 -3.53
CA ASN A 883 26.50 -17.56 -2.99
C ASN A 883 26.92 -16.21 -3.62
N GLN A 884 27.44 -16.23 -4.87
CA GLN A 884 27.82 -15.02 -5.60
C GLN A 884 26.83 -14.70 -6.71
N ILE A 885 26.62 -13.40 -6.93
CA ILE A 885 25.81 -12.85 -8.01
C ILE A 885 26.75 -12.23 -9.04
N TYR A 886 26.56 -12.60 -10.31
CA TYR A 886 27.31 -12.07 -11.44
C TYR A 886 26.35 -11.23 -12.29
N GLU A 887 26.65 -9.94 -12.45
CA GLU A 887 25.89 -9.04 -13.31
C GLU A 887 26.63 -8.83 -14.62
N ILE A 888 26.04 -9.25 -15.75
CA ILE A 888 26.59 -9.12 -17.09
C ILE A 888 25.54 -8.46 -17.98
N ASN A 889 25.85 -7.28 -18.50
CA ASN A 889 24.95 -6.52 -19.35
C ASN A 889 25.51 -6.50 -20.78
N PHE A 890 24.62 -6.59 -21.80
CA PHE A 890 24.98 -6.57 -23.21
C PHE A 890 24.34 -5.33 -23.87
N GLY A 891 25.17 -4.42 -24.37
CA GLY A 891 24.71 -3.19 -25.03
C GLY A 891 24.83 -3.28 -26.55
N HIS A 892 23.78 -2.90 -27.27
CA HIS A 892 23.71 -2.89 -28.74
C HIS A 892 23.38 -1.53 -29.30
N GLN A 893 23.81 -1.26 -30.52
CA GLN A 893 23.34 -0.11 -31.31
C GLN A 893 22.48 -0.61 -32.47
N ALA A 894 21.39 0.09 -32.79
CA ALA A 894 20.58 -0.25 -33.95
C ALA A 894 21.36 0.00 -35.25
N LEU A 895 21.38 -1.00 -36.13
CA LEU A 895 22.13 -0.88 -37.40
C LEU A 895 21.64 0.26 -38.29
N SER A 896 20.41 0.68 -38.12
CA SER A 896 19.83 1.85 -38.83
C SER A 896 20.30 3.21 -38.32
N GLU A 897 20.90 3.30 -37.16
CA GLU A 897 21.36 4.57 -36.56
C GLU A 897 22.81 4.92 -36.91
N ARG A 898 23.53 4.04 -37.62
CA ARG A 898 24.94 4.28 -38.04
C ARG A 898 25.12 5.29 -39.16
N PHE A 899 24.06 5.82 -39.76
CA PHE A 899 24.13 6.79 -40.86
C PHE A 899 23.49 8.12 -40.48
N TRP A 900 24.16 8.95 -39.71
CA TRP A 900 24.03 10.44 -39.73
C TRP A 900 24.92 11.05 -38.64
N MET A 901 26.23 11.19 -38.92
CA MET A 901 26.99 12.33 -38.41
C MET A 901 27.14 13.34 -39.55
N PRO A 902 26.63 14.57 -39.43
CA PRO A 902 26.99 15.63 -40.35
C PRO A 902 28.45 16.01 -40.05
N MET A 903 29.34 15.80 -41.02
CA MET A 903 30.64 16.44 -41.00
C MET A 903 30.46 17.94 -41.10
N ILE A 904 30.66 18.67 -40.03
CA ILE A 904 30.76 20.11 -40.03
C ILE A 904 32.19 20.44 -40.49
N PHE A 905 32.33 20.82 -41.75
CA PHE A 905 33.53 21.48 -42.25
C PHE A 905 33.53 22.91 -41.72
N HIS A 906 34.48 23.25 -40.85
CA HIS A 906 34.88 24.62 -40.59
C HIS A 906 35.92 25.03 -41.67
N PRO A 907 35.69 26.08 -42.46
CA PRO A 907 36.76 26.70 -43.18
C PRO A 907 37.58 27.55 -42.21
N SER A 908 38.88 27.28 -42.10
CA SER A 908 39.83 28.15 -41.42
C SER A 908 40.16 29.38 -42.30
N PRO A 909 40.65 30.49 -41.73
CA PRO A 909 40.55 31.85 -42.19
C PRO A 909 41.32 32.17 -43.45
#